data_0425cfd7a27204a4cd70a52a08bbd057
#
_entry.id   0425cfd7a27204a4cd70a52a08bbd057
#
_cell.length_a   1.000
_cell.length_b   1.000
_cell.length_c   1.000
_cell.angle_alpha   90.00
_cell.angle_beta   90.00
_cell.angle_gamma   90.00
#
_symmetry.space_group_name_H-M   'P 1'
#
loop_
_entity.id
_entity.type
_entity.pdbx_description
1 polymer ?
#
loop_
_entity_poly.entity_id
_entity_poly.type
_entity_poly.pdbx_seq_one_letter_code
_entity_poly.pdbx_strand_id
1 'polypeptide(L)'
;MHPIPIRSKKQFPRGKGKAPAGGKGWGLIDWSLAKLNNEFEAHRDSGVGICLGPGRAPGGLWLIDLEGDGPSAEGSFMELMGGELVETMSWKSTRGSHHLFVVGPDFLSQLQLAGAVEKKGTGGAGAFQLPSLPDLEFRIGGVKIDGEGQEVVKQLQSVCPPTLKDDGQPREWIGWTSIADIPPTATSWLKARARASVVMAAAKPPSARRPAPGGAMSPYIRKAVEDELKTLESTGEGNRNNALNTAAYNIGQLVAASVVVEADAIAWLTDAARRTGLADDEIAATIRSGLEAGKLKPRDLSSVGTLKPSNGYAARNGNGHATAPIRAKPSVEELDARLAKVACTDMGNGERLAARYGRMVRYCKPWGKWLVWDGKRFALDRTGVVSRLAKKATRKILAEAAMIGDDDERKKHAAHAFATQGRSRIDSMLAMASTELGIPVLPEDMDRDPWLFNCMNGTIDLRTGTLKKHDQADVLTQLCPIEFDPHATCRLWDATLDLFFAGDQKLIAYWQRVCGYALVGIIRDHLMPVAYGEGSNGKSTILGTLLEVFGPDYAMKAPSNMLMAKAHDSHPTDRADLFRKRLVVAIETESGRRLDEVMVKELTGGDRIRARRMREDFWEFSPTHTLVMATNHRPTIRGTDHGIWRRLRLVPFSVKVDGEKADTAMAEKLRAEFPGILAWAVRGCLAWQELGLNEPESVSAATAEYRAEQDVIGSFLAEATVQSGNCRTRCNALYAAYREWAEKAGEHPVTLKLFGQTMKERGFGQHRSNGKWYLGVGLKEPESDPQYGVVG
;
A
#
# COMPACT_ATOMS: atom_id res chain seq x y z
N MET A 1 7.31 30.44 -0.02
CA MET A 1 6.84 31.09 1.23
C MET A 1 6.35 32.48 0.92
N HIS A 2 5.33 32.93 1.62
CA HIS A 2 4.86 34.32 1.52
C HIS A 2 5.24 35.06 2.80
N PRO A 3 6.45 35.70 2.87
CA PRO A 3 6.87 36.45 4.01
C PRO A 3 6.00 37.71 4.14
N ILE A 4 5.77 38.10 5.39
CA ILE A 4 5.05 39.33 5.71
C ILE A 4 5.83 40.11 6.77
N PRO A 5 5.88 41.45 6.70
CA PRO A 5 6.48 42.29 7.73
C PRO A 5 5.63 42.28 9.01
N ILE A 6 6.27 42.22 10.15
CA ILE A 6 5.64 42.24 11.48
C ILE A 6 6.04 43.53 12.19
N ARG A 7 5.09 44.34 12.57
CA ARG A 7 5.36 45.59 13.32
C ARG A 7 5.89 45.31 14.70
N SER A 8 6.94 46.03 15.07
CA SER A 8 7.54 45.97 16.39
C SER A 8 6.67 46.67 17.47
N LYS A 9 6.95 46.44 18.76
CA LYS A 9 6.30 47.14 19.88
C LYS A 9 6.47 48.68 19.81
N LYS A 10 7.58 49.17 19.26
CA LYS A 10 7.80 50.61 19.05
C LYS A 10 6.85 51.20 18.04
N GLN A 11 6.54 50.44 16.97
CA GLN A 11 5.60 50.88 15.92
C GLN A 11 4.13 50.69 16.32
N PHE A 12 3.84 49.76 17.25
CA PHE A 12 2.49 49.46 17.72
C PHE A 12 2.47 49.26 19.25
N PRO A 13 2.58 50.35 20.07
CA PRO A 13 2.77 50.31 21.53
C PRO A 13 1.69 49.52 22.28
N ARG A 14 0.45 49.49 21.77
CA ARG A 14 -0.68 48.73 22.34
C ARG A 14 -0.73 47.26 21.91
N GLY A 15 0.13 46.82 20.98
CA GLY A 15 0.21 45.46 20.47
C GLY A 15 1.36 44.70 21.16
N LYS A 16 1.35 43.40 21.03
CA LYS A 16 2.40 42.48 21.50
C LYS A 16 3.60 42.37 20.55
N GLY A 17 3.78 43.31 19.61
CA GLY A 17 4.86 43.26 18.62
C GLY A 17 4.74 42.11 17.59
N LYS A 18 3.52 41.63 17.35
CA LYS A 18 3.22 40.51 16.44
C LYS A 18 2.15 40.88 15.39
N ALA A 19 1.80 42.17 15.23
CA ALA A 19 0.79 42.61 14.28
C ALA A 19 1.37 42.70 12.87
N PRO A 20 0.68 42.19 11.85
CA PRO A 20 1.08 42.35 10.45
C PRO A 20 1.06 43.83 10.03
N ALA A 21 2.03 44.26 9.20
CA ALA A 21 2.14 45.65 8.73
C ALA A 21 0.93 46.09 7.90
N GLY A 22 0.27 45.19 7.17
CA GLY A 22 -0.89 45.51 6.34
C GLY A 22 -2.21 45.79 7.07
N GLY A 23 -2.28 45.67 8.42
CA GLY A 23 -3.52 45.92 9.18
C GLY A 23 -4.63 44.91 8.86
N LYS A 24 -5.92 45.37 8.76
CA LYS A 24 -7.02 44.50 8.34
C LYS A 24 -6.86 44.14 6.86
N GLY A 25 -7.02 42.82 6.55
CA GLY A 25 -6.87 42.31 5.16
C GLY A 25 -5.42 42.05 4.75
N TRP A 26 -4.47 42.11 5.66
CA TRP A 26 -3.04 41.86 5.41
C TRP A 26 -2.74 40.53 4.64
N GLY A 27 -3.54 39.53 4.85
CA GLY A 27 -3.39 38.24 4.18
C GLY A 27 -3.76 38.23 2.71
N LEU A 28 -4.50 39.25 2.24
CA LEU A 28 -4.89 39.47 0.85
C LEU A 28 -3.90 40.37 0.09
N ILE A 29 -2.94 40.96 0.79
CA ILE A 29 -1.94 41.83 0.17
C ILE A 29 -0.92 40.97 -0.55
N ASP A 30 -0.70 41.25 -1.82
CA ASP A 30 0.43 40.70 -2.56
C ASP A 30 1.74 41.38 -2.13
N TRP A 31 2.50 40.72 -1.29
CA TRP A 31 3.78 41.16 -0.79
C TRP A 31 4.90 40.86 -1.80
N SER A 32 4.92 41.61 -2.91
CA SER A 32 6.05 41.58 -3.85
C SER A 32 7.37 41.95 -3.17
N LEU A 33 8.49 41.54 -3.75
CA LEU A 33 9.82 41.82 -3.20
C LEU A 33 10.04 43.34 -3.03
N ALA A 34 9.51 44.17 -3.98
CA ALA A 34 9.59 45.63 -3.89
C ALA A 34 8.79 46.18 -2.71
N LYS A 35 7.56 45.68 -2.46
CA LYS A 35 6.76 46.08 -1.29
C LYS A 35 7.39 45.68 0.01
N LEU A 36 7.96 44.48 0.07
CA LEU A 36 8.69 44.00 1.26
C LEU A 36 9.90 44.87 1.57
N ASN A 37 10.72 45.17 0.54
CA ASN A 37 11.90 46.02 0.73
C ASN A 37 11.50 47.42 1.20
N ASN A 38 10.49 48.05 0.58
CA ASN A 38 10.00 49.35 1.00
C ASN A 38 9.49 49.34 2.46
N GLU A 39 8.78 48.31 2.89
CA GLU A 39 8.29 48.20 4.27
C GLU A 39 9.44 48.01 5.26
N PHE A 40 10.45 47.21 4.93
CA PHE A 40 11.62 47.00 5.78
C PHE A 40 12.57 48.19 5.78
N GLU A 41 12.67 48.95 4.69
CA GLU A 41 13.40 50.21 4.65
C GLU A 41 12.71 51.29 5.50
N ALA A 42 11.40 51.39 5.43
CA ALA A 42 10.61 52.35 6.21
C ALA A 42 10.56 51.97 7.70
N HIS A 43 10.64 50.69 8.01
CA HIS A 43 10.49 50.14 9.37
C HIS A 43 11.54 49.10 9.69
N ARG A 44 12.78 49.49 9.93
CA ARG A 44 13.93 48.61 10.19
C ARG A 44 13.79 47.69 11.41
N ASP A 45 12.91 48.07 12.36
CA ASP A 45 12.56 47.26 13.52
C ASP A 45 11.50 46.18 13.25
N SER A 46 11.01 46.07 12.00
CA SER A 46 10.01 45.04 11.64
C SER A 46 10.59 43.66 11.67
N GLY A 47 9.84 42.74 12.28
CA GLY A 47 10.15 41.32 12.24
C GLY A 47 9.60 40.65 10.98
N VAL A 48 9.81 39.34 10.87
CA VAL A 48 9.32 38.48 9.76
C VAL A 48 8.25 37.53 10.24
N GLY A 49 7.18 37.39 9.49
CA GLY A 49 6.16 36.37 9.66
C GLY A 49 5.95 35.56 8.37
N ILE A 50 5.38 34.39 8.52
CA ILE A 50 5.03 33.52 7.41
C ILE A 50 3.50 33.40 7.35
N CYS A 51 2.92 33.65 6.18
CA CYS A 51 1.50 33.43 5.92
C CYS A 51 1.20 31.94 5.83
N LEU A 52 0.22 31.50 6.61
CA LEU A 52 -0.29 30.11 6.61
C LEU A 52 -1.65 30.05 5.90
N GLY A 53 -2.02 28.87 5.44
CA GLY A 53 -3.37 28.61 4.95
C GLY A 53 -3.45 28.21 3.47
N PRO A 54 -4.67 28.25 2.90
CA PRO A 54 -4.96 27.81 1.55
C PRO A 54 -4.11 28.51 0.49
N GLY A 55 -3.55 27.74 -0.46
CA GLY A 55 -2.79 28.26 -1.60
C GLY A 55 -1.47 28.93 -1.24
N ARG A 56 -0.92 28.68 -0.03
CA ARG A 56 0.34 29.29 0.43
C ARG A 56 1.57 28.42 0.19
N ALA A 57 1.37 27.21 -0.38
CA ALA A 57 2.42 26.37 -0.91
C ALA A 57 2.27 26.15 -2.41
N PRO A 58 3.34 25.73 -3.13
CA PRO A 58 3.28 25.48 -4.57
C PRO A 58 2.17 24.47 -4.95
N GLY A 59 1.59 24.61 -6.13
CA GLY A 59 0.56 23.69 -6.63
C GLY A 59 -0.82 23.83 -5.96
N GLY A 60 -1.10 24.96 -5.29
CA GLY A 60 -2.37 25.19 -4.59
C GLY A 60 -2.48 24.49 -3.24
N LEU A 61 -1.39 23.89 -2.76
CA LEU A 61 -1.30 23.24 -1.45
C LEU A 61 -1.35 24.28 -0.31
N TRP A 62 -1.58 23.81 0.90
CA TRP A 62 -1.70 24.63 2.08
C TRP A 62 -0.40 24.59 2.89
N LEU A 63 -0.02 25.73 3.48
CA LEU A 63 1.07 25.82 4.41
C LEU A 63 0.50 25.86 5.83
N ILE A 64 0.95 24.96 6.69
CA ILE A 64 0.55 24.90 8.10
C ILE A 64 1.75 24.98 9.02
N ASP A 65 1.51 25.36 10.28
CA ASP A 65 2.49 25.37 11.36
C ASP A 65 1.96 24.48 12.51
N LEU A 66 2.74 23.53 12.94
CA LEU A 66 2.52 22.75 14.16
C LEU A 66 3.28 23.45 15.29
N GLU A 67 2.53 24.14 16.18
CA GLU A 67 3.09 24.83 17.34
C GLU A 67 2.98 23.91 18.56
N GLY A 68 4.14 23.52 19.10
CA GLY A 68 4.26 22.79 20.35
C GLY A 68 4.51 23.74 21.51
N ASP A 69 3.62 23.80 22.52
CA ASP A 69 3.70 24.77 23.63
C ASP A 69 3.29 24.10 24.96
N GLY A 70 4.23 23.42 25.61
CA GLY A 70 4.00 22.75 26.89
C GLY A 70 4.80 21.46 27.04
N PRO A 71 4.73 20.81 28.21
CA PRO A 71 5.56 19.65 28.53
C PRO A 71 5.23 18.39 27.72
N SER A 72 4.03 18.29 27.19
CA SER A 72 3.60 17.14 26.39
C SER A 72 3.78 17.35 24.88
N ALA A 73 4.23 18.53 24.44
CA ALA A 73 4.27 18.91 23.02
C ALA A 73 5.15 17.98 22.19
N GLU A 74 6.34 17.63 22.67
CA GLU A 74 7.26 16.74 21.98
C GLU A 74 6.69 15.33 21.83
N GLY A 75 6.10 14.79 22.88
CA GLY A 75 5.42 13.49 22.86
C GLY A 75 4.23 13.47 21.87
N SER A 76 3.42 14.53 21.88
CA SER A 76 2.28 14.69 20.94
C SER A 76 2.75 14.82 19.49
N PHE A 77 3.86 15.53 19.24
CA PHE A 77 4.46 15.63 17.92
C PHE A 77 4.99 14.28 17.44
N MET A 78 5.71 13.55 18.28
CA MET A 78 6.22 12.22 17.96
C MET A 78 5.09 11.20 17.72
N GLU A 79 4.02 11.24 18.52
CA GLU A 79 2.84 10.40 18.31
C GLU A 79 2.20 10.68 16.94
N LEU A 80 2.01 11.94 16.57
CA LEU A 80 1.46 12.33 15.28
C LEU A 80 2.34 11.85 14.13
N MET A 81 3.66 11.96 14.26
CA MET A 81 4.64 11.58 13.23
C MET A 81 4.93 10.07 13.18
N GLY A 82 4.30 9.27 14.06
CA GLY A 82 4.50 7.82 14.10
C GLY A 82 5.83 7.37 14.69
N GLY A 83 6.42 8.19 15.56
CA GLY A 83 7.69 7.92 16.23
C GLY A 83 8.95 8.31 15.43
N GLU A 84 8.78 8.95 14.27
CA GLU A 84 9.89 9.39 13.43
C GLU A 84 10.15 10.90 13.58
N LEU A 85 11.44 11.29 13.68
CA LEU A 85 11.86 12.69 13.60
C LEU A 85 11.80 13.15 12.14
N VAL A 86 10.94 14.12 11.85
CA VAL A 86 10.79 14.68 10.50
C VAL A 86 11.54 16.01 10.43
N GLU A 87 12.55 16.05 9.58
CA GLU A 87 13.29 17.27 9.31
C GLU A 87 12.46 18.21 8.44
N THR A 88 12.07 19.35 9.02
CA THR A 88 11.38 20.44 8.33
C THR A 88 11.85 21.77 8.87
N MET A 89 11.51 22.86 8.21
CA MET A 89 11.81 24.22 8.68
C MET A 89 11.18 24.47 10.06
N SER A 90 11.99 24.70 11.07
CA SER A 90 11.56 24.73 12.47
C SER A 90 12.31 25.79 13.26
N TRP A 91 11.67 26.40 14.27
CA TRP A 91 12.30 27.38 15.17
C TRP A 91 11.74 27.31 16.59
N LYS A 92 12.50 27.86 17.56
CA LYS A 92 12.05 27.98 18.93
C LYS A 92 11.24 29.26 19.13
N SER A 93 10.12 29.16 19.83
CA SER A 93 9.36 30.26 20.40
C SER A 93 9.76 30.51 21.86
N THR A 94 9.07 31.40 22.57
CA THR A 94 9.32 31.64 24.00
C THR A 94 8.94 30.45 24.86
N ARG A 95 7.97 29.61 24.42
CA ARG A 95 7.36 28.53 25.21
C ARG A 95 7.49 27.14 24.60
N GLY A 96 7.88 27.06 23.34
CA GLY A 96 7.95 25.77 22.64
C GLY A 96 8.61 25.84 21.28
N SER A 97 8.14 25.08 20.34
CA SER A 97 8.68 24.97 18.98
C SER A 97 7.60 25.13 17.92
N HIS A 98 8.03 25.49 16.72
CA HIS A 98 7.21 25.61 15.53
C HIS A 98 7.81 24.74 14.43
N HIS A 99 6.96 24.03 13.67
CA HIS A 99 7.35 23.14 12.60
C HIS A 99 6.42 23.38 11.39
N LEU A 100 6.98 23.80 10.25
CA LEU A 100 6.21 24.06 9.03
C LEU A 100 6.04 22.80 8.18
N PHE A 101 4.82 22.61 7.67
CA PHE A 101 4.52 21.52 6.75
C PHE A 101 3.63 21.99 5.60
N VAL A 102 3.78 21.31 4.46
CA VAL A 102 2.86 21.39 3.34
C VAL A 102 1.81 20.29 3.46
N VAL A 103 0.54 20.63 3.26
CA VAL A 103 -0.58 19.69 3.35
C VAL A 103 -1.54 19.87 2.18
N GLY A 104 -2.29 18.81 1.84
CA GLY A 104 -3.36 18.89 0.87
C GLY A 104 -4.59 19.64 1.40
N PRO A 105 -5.50 20.08 0.50
CA PRO A 105 -6.69 20.86 0.87
C PRO A 105 -7.69 20.09 1.75
N ASP A 106 -7.62 18.79 1.77
CA ASP A 106 -8.47 17.90 2.58
C ASP A 106 -7.97 17.72 4.03
N PHE A 107 -6.76 18.22 4.36
CA PHE A 107 -6.16 18.05 5.68
C PHE A 107 -7.00 18.65 6.80
N LEU A 108 -7.56 19.83 6.60
CA LEU A 108 -8.44 20.48 7.60
C LEU A 108 -9.67 19.61 7.88
N SER A 109 -10.29 19.05 6.85
CA SER A 109 -11.43 18.14 7.00
C SER A 109 -11.06 16.87 7.77
N GLN A 110 -9.89 16.31 7.50
CA GLN A 110 -9.38 15.14 8.23
C GLN A 110 -9.14 15.46 9.70
N LEU A 111 -8.58 16.64 9.99
CA LEU A 111 -8.31 17.10 11.34
C LEU A 111 -9.61 17.30 12.14
N GLN A 112 -10.63 17.93 11.52
CA GLN A 112 -11.96 18.10 12.12
C GLN A 112 -12.68 16.77 12.36
N LEU A 113 -12.61 15.85 11.40
CA LEU A 113 -13.15 14.50 11.56
C LEU A 113 -12.44 13.68 12.66
N ALA A 114 -11.17 13.97 12.91
CA ALA A 114 -10.42 13.38 14.03
C ALA A 114 -10.80 13.97 15.40
N GLY A 115 -11.72 14.95 15.44
CA GLY A 115 -12.21 15.55 16.66
C GLY A 115 -11.47 16.81 17.11
N ALA A 116 -10.76 17.47 16.18
CA ALA A 116 -10.10 18.74 16.49
C ALA A 116 -11.11 19.86 16.74
N VAL A 117 -10.85 20.65 17.78
CA VAL A 117 -11.67 21.77 18.20
C VAL A 117 -10.97 23.07 17.84
N GLU A 118 -11.66 24.00 17.18
CA GLU A 118 -11.12 25.34 16.89
C GLU A 118 -10.95 26.11 18.20
N LYS A 119 -9.76 26.63 18.44
CA LYS A 119 -9.42 27.38 19.65
C LYS A 119 -10.09 28.74 19.63
N LYS A 120 -11.01 29.00 20.55
CA LYS A 120 -11.64 30.33 20.76
C LYS A 120 -10.73 31.16 21.66
N GLY A 121 -10.03 32.15 21.10
CA GLY A 121 -9.18 33.02 21.89
C GLY A 121 -8.33 33.97 21.06
N THR A 122 -7.48 34.75 21.72
CA THR A 122 -6.69 35.89 21.21
C THR A 122 -5.70 35.60 20.07
N GLY A 123 -5.68 34.39 19.51
CA GLY A 123 -4.77 33.98 18.44
C GLY A 123 -5.36 33.92 17.03
N GLY A 124 -6.64 34.19 16.86
CA GLY A 124 -7.30 34.17 15.55
C GLY A 124 -7.99 32.83 15.22
N ALA A 125 -9.05 32.91 14.41
CA ALA A 125 -9.76 31.74 13.91
C ALA A 125 -8.85 30.97 12.92
N GLY A 126 -8.89 29.59 13.00
CA GLY A 126 -8.09 28.71 12.14
C GLY A 126 -6.93 28.02 12.83
N ALA A 127 -6.83 28.13 14.16
CA ALA A 127 -5.98 27.30 14.99
C ALA A 127 -6.82 26.19 15.64
N PHE A 128 -6.36 24.96 15.55
CA PHE A 128 -7.08 23.76 16.00
C PHE A 128 -6.24 22.97 17.00
N GLN A 129 -6.89 22.33 17.96
CA GLN A 129 -6.26 21.45 18.93
C GLN A 129 -7.00 20.12 18.98
N LEU A 130 -6.26 19.03 19.01
CA LEU A 130 -6.78 17.70 19.26
C LEU A 130 -6.63 17.36 20.74
N PRO A 131 -7.70 16.99 21.46
CA PRO A 131 -7.60 16.57 22.85
C PRO A 131 -6.66 15.40 23.10
N SER A 132 -6.45 14.56 22.07
CA SER A 132 -5.54 13.41 22.09
C SER A 132 -4.08 13.76 21.87
N LEU A 133 -3.76 14.99 21.49
CA LEU A 133 -2.41 15.51 21.29
C LEU A 133 -2.25 16.79 22.12
N PRO A 134 -2.12 16.66 23.46
CA PRO A 134 -2.03 17.80 24.33
C PRO A 134 -0.79 18.64 23.99
N ASP A 135 -0.88 19.94 24.20
CA ASP A 135 0.15 20.94 23.94
C ASP A 135 0.62 21.06 22.48
N LEU A 136 -0.09 20.45 21.50
CA LEU A 136 0.16 20.60 20.08
C LEU A 136 -1.01 21.34 19.39
N GLU A 137 -0.69 22.48 18.77
CA GLU A 137 -1.65 23.33 18.07
C GLU A 137 -1.40 23.28 16.55
N PHE A 138 -2.47 23.03 15.78
CA PHE A 138 -2.45 23.03 14.34
C PHE A 138 -2.90 24.40 13.82
N ARG A 139 -1.99 25.22 13.32
CA ARG A 139 -2.25 26.55 12.79
C ARG A 139 -2.40 26.48 11.27
N ILE A 140 -3.62 26.45 10.82
CA ILE A 140 -3.94 26.13 9.39
C ILE A 140 -4.55 27.32 8.65
N GLY A 141 -5.26 28.21 9.37
CA GLY A 141 -6.20 29.12 8.73
C GLY A 141 -7.52 28.40 8.37
N GLY A 142 -8.33 28.99 7.54
CA GLY A 142 -9.60 28.38 7.17
C GLY A 142 -10.35 29.14 6.11
N VAL A 143 -11.39 28.51 5.56
CA VAL A 143 -12.36 29.13 4.68
C VAL A 143 -13.68 29.27 5.47
N LYS A 144 -14.24 30.47 5.51
CA LYS A 144 -15.59 30.72 6.06
C LYS A 144 -16.49 31.23 4.97
N ILE A 145 -17.74 30.80 5.00
CA ILE A 145 -18.80 31.44 4.21
C ILE A 145 -19.28 32.66 5.01
N ASP A 146 -19.24 33.82 4.42
CA ASP A 146 -19.76 35.04 5.02
C ASP A 146 -21.32 35.11 4.97
N GLY A 147 -21.88 36.20 5.49
CA GLY A 147 -23.32 36.39 5.50
C GLY A 147 -23.97 36.58 4.13
N GLU A 148 -23.18 36.75 3.07
CA GLU A 148 -23.58 36.90 1.67
C GLU A 148 -23.36 35.62 0.85
N GLY A 149 -22.89 34.51 1.49
CA GLY A 149 -22.67 33.23 0.85
C GLY A 149 -21.35 33.13 0.08
N GLN A 150 -20.43 34.10 0.26
CA GLN A 150 -19.11 34.07 -0.39
C GLN A 150 -18.06 33.38 0.52
N GLU A 151 -17.13 32.65 -0.11
CA GLU A 151 -16.00 32.05 0.59
C GLU A 151 -14.96 33.10 0.98
N VAL A 152 -14.79 33.32 2.28
CA VAL A 152 -13.75 34.17 2.84
C VAL A 152 -12.61 33.33 3.43
N VAL A 153 -11.43 33.47 2.83
CA VAL A 153 -10.23 32.79 3.30
C VAL A 153 -9.69 33.50 4.55
N LYS A 154 -9.67 32.79 5.66
CA LYS A 154 -8.99 33.24 6.90
C LYS A 154 -7.56 32.72 6.89
N GLN A 155 -6.62 33.65 6.85
CA GLN A 155 -5.19 33.34 6.93
C GLN A 155 -4.66 33.57 8.32
N LEU A 156 -3.75 32.72 8.74
CA LEU A 156 -2.95 32.89 9.97
C LEU A 156 -1.53 33.27 9.61
N GLN A 157 -0.80 33.75 10.61
CA GLN A 157 0.64 33.97 10.50
C GLN A 157 1.38 33.26 11.62
N SER A 158 2.57 32.81 11.35
CA SER A 158 3.55 32.41 12.34
C SER A 158 4.78 33.33 12.28
N VAL A 159 5.20 33.81 13.45
CA VAL A 159 6.32 34.74 13.57
C VAL A 159 7.62 33.94 13.70
N CYS A 160 8.52 34.15 12.74
CA CYS A 160 9.77 33.37 12.65
C CYS A 160 11.02 34.23 12.91
N PRO A 161 12.20 33.61 13.05
CA PRO A 161 13.47 34.36 13.10
C PRO A 161 13.66 35.26 11.86
N PRO A 162 14.30 36.38 11.95
CA PRO A 162 15.02 36.95 13.14
C PRO A 162 14.17 37.77 14.11
N THR A 163 12.85 37.64 14.09
CA THR A 163 11.96 38.39 14.97
C THR A 163 12.29 38.15 16.45
N LEU A 164 12.26 39.20 17.27
CA LEU A 164 12.52 39.08 18.68
C LEU A 164 11.37 38.41 19.44
N LYS A 165 11.70 37.65 20.47
CA LYS A 165 10.78 37.12 21.47
C LYS A 165 10.22 38.23 22.36
N ASP A 166 9.24 37.92 23.19
CA ASP A 166 8.64 38.89 24.13
C ASP A 166 9.64 39.39 25.22
N ASP A 167 10.68 38.58 25.47
CA ASP A 167 11.79 38.91 26.38
C ASP A 167 12.94 39.71 25.72
N GLY A 168 12.82 40.04 24.45
CA GLY A 168 13.81 40.79 23.68
C GLY A 168 14.92 39.92 23.07
N GLN A 169 14.92 38.60 23.31
CA GLN A 169 15.87 37.69 22.69
C GLN A 169 15.43 37.32 21.25
N PRO A 170 16.38 37.09 20.32
CA PRO A 170 16.02 36.63 18.99
C PRO A 170 15.41 35.23 19.02
N ARG A 171 14.48 34.95 18.10
CA ARG A 171 14.03 33.61 17.83
C ARG A 171 15.14 32.84 17.14
N GLU A 172 15.26 31.54 17.44
CA GLU A 172 16.34 30.71 16.95
C GLU A 172 15.76 29.63 16.00
N TRP A 173 16.44 29.40 14.88
CA TRP A 173 16.16 28.26 14.02
C TRP A 173 16.64 26.98 14.69
N ILE A 174 15.76 25.95 14.74
CA ILE A 174 16.10 24.59 15.15
C ILE A 174 16.58 23.80 13.92
N GLY A 175 15.86 23.95 12.81
CA GLY A 175 16.14 23.34 11.53
C GLY A 175 16.01 24.35 10.40
N TRP A 176 17.03 24.45 9.55
CA TRP A 176 17.03 25.26 8.34
C TRP A 176 17.11 24.35 7.15
N THR A 177 15.99 23.65 6.88
CA THR A 177 15.84 22.76 5.73
C THR A 177 14.73 23.26 4.82
N SER A 178 14.43 22.54 3.76
CA SER A 178 13.20 22.77 2.98
C SER A 178 11.98 22.48 3.86
N ILE A 179 10.84 23.13 3.55
CA ILE A 179 9.58 22.77 4.18
C ILE A 179 9.16 21.41 3.65
N ALA A 180 8.95 20.47 4.55
CA ALA A 180 8.56 19.12 4.22
C ALA A 180 7.04 19.01 3.94
N ASP A 181 6.65 18.05 3.14
CA ASP A 181 5.26 17.57 3.12
C ASP A 181 4.95 16.89 4.46
N ILE A 182 3.72 17.02 4.94
CA ILE A 182 3.34 16.31 6.16
C ILE A 182 3.43 14.80 5.91
N PRO A 183 4.08 14.02 6.80
CA PRO A 183 4.27 12.59 6.55
C PRO A 183 2.96 11.82 6.37
N PRO A 184 2.95 10.76 5.53
CA PRO A 184 1.80 9.87 5.39
C PRO A 184 1.36 9.22 6.71
N THR A 185 2.28 9.01 7.64
CA THR A 185 2.02 8.54 9.01
C THR A 185 1.08 9.46 9.76
N ALA A 186 1.31 10.78 9.73
CA ALA A 186 0.45 11.78 10.35
C ALA A 186 -0.96 11.80 9.73
N THR A 187 -1.06 11.76 8.40
CA THR A 187 -2.36 11.69 7.72
C THR A 187 -3.10 10.39 7.97
N SER A 188 -2.38 9.27 8.07
CA SER A 188 -2.94 7.96 8.42
C SER A 188 -3.43 7.92 9.86
N TRP A 189 -2.69 8.52 10.78
CA TRP A 189 -3.07 8.67 12.18
C TRP A 189 -4.37 9.49 12.32
N LEU A 190 -4.47 10.62 11.63
CA LEU A 190 -5.70 11.43 11.60
C LEU A 190 -6.90 10.66 11.02
N LYS A 191 -6.70 9.92 9.92
CA LYS A 191 -7.75 9.08 9.32
C LYS A 191 -8.22 7.96 10.25
N ALA A 192 -7.30 7.35 10.99
CA ALA A 192 -7.65 6.32 11.98
C ALA A 192 -8.49 6.92 13.12
N ARG A 193 -8.13 8.11 13.62
CA ARG A 193 -8.89 8.84 14.64
C ARG A 193 -10.25 9.32 14.13
N ALA A 194 -10.33 9.81 12.91
CA ALA A 194 -11.58 10.20 12.27
C ALA A 194 -12.55 9.01 12.18
N ARG A 195 -12.07 7.81 11.84
CA ARG A 195 -12.88 6.58 11.84
C ARG A 195 -13.36 6.24 13.25
N ALA A 196 -12.51 6.34 14.25
CA ALA A 196 -12.87 6.12 15.65
C ALA A 196 -13.90 7.14 16.14
N SER A 197 -13.77 8.43 15.77
CA SER A 197 -14.72 9.50 16.15
C SER A 197 -16.10 9.33 15.50
N VAL A 198 -16.16 8.88 14.24
CA VAL A 198 -17.42 8.57 13.55
C VAL A 198 -18.13 7.39 14.22
N VAL A 199 -17.36 6.38 14.64
CA VAL A 199 -17.89 5.25 15.44
C VAL A 199 -18.44 5.72 16.80
N MET A 200 -17.74 6.67 17.45
CA MET A 200 -18.16 7.27 18.73
C MET A 200 -19.35 8.24 18.58
N ALA A 201 -19.44 9.01 17.51
CA ALA A 201 -20.56 9.93 17.25
C ALA A 201 -21.85 9.21 16.82
N ALA A 202 -21.74 8.02 16.23
CA ALA A 202 -22.89 7.14 15.97
C ALA A 202 -23.42 6.45 17.24
N ALA A 203 -22.74 6.58 18.38
CA ALA A 203 -23.07 6.00 19.66
C ALA A 203 -23.76 6.98 20.64
N LYS A 204 -24.61 7.91 20.17
CA LYS A 204 -25.58 8.57 21.08
C LYS A 204 -26.84 7.73 21.16
N PRO A 205 -27.26 7.29 22.37
CA PRO A 205 -28.28 6.27 22.50
C PRO A 205 -29.69 6.84 22.28
N PRO A 206 -30.53 6.14 21.53
CA PRO A 206 -31.97 6.17 21.82
C PRO A 206 -32.23 5.22 22.97
N SER A 207 -33.05 5.66 23.88
CA SER A 207 -33.52 4.91 25.06
C SER A 207 -34.02 3.49 24.71
N ALA A 208 -33.53 2.52 25.51
CA ALA A 208 -34.13 1.21 25.75
C ALA A 208 -34.51 0.35 24.51
N ARG A 209 -33.61 -0.49 24.08
CA ARG A 209 -33.81 -1.91 23.76
C ARG A 209 -32.48 -2.56 23.43
N ARG A 210 -32.17 -3.69 24.13
CA ARG A 210 -30.99 -4.54 23.89
C ARG A 210 -30.79 -4.80 22.41
N PRO A 211 -29.60 -4.58 21.83
CA PRO A 211 -29.18 -5.38 20.69
C PRO A 211 -28.69 -6.73 21.23
N ALA A 212 -29.53 -7.74 21.11
CA ALA A 212 -29.08 -9.11 21.22
C ALA A 212 -28.08 -9.43 20.11
N PRO A 213 -27.09 -10.34 20.31
CA PRO A 213 -26.22 -10.83 19.27
C PRO A 213 -27.06 -11.47 18.15
N GLY A 214 -27.36 -10.70 17.12
CA GLY A 214 -28.31 -11.11 16.10
C GLY A 214 -27.74 -10.96 14.71
N GLY A 215 -27.10 -12.01 14.19
CA GLY A 215 -26.70 -12.18 12.80
C GLY A 215 -25.71 -13.32 12.69
N ALA A 216 -26.09 -14.44 12.09
CA ALA A 216 -25.26 -15.56 11.60
C ALA A 216 -24.23 -16.21 12.55
N MET A 217 -24.27 -15.92 13.85
CA MET A 217 -23.45 -16.64 14.84
C MET A 217 -24.06 -18.04 15.10
N SER A 218 -23.23 -19.07 15.12
CA SER A 218 -23.71 -20.39 15.51
C SER A 218 -24.29 -20.35 16.94
N PRO A 219 -25.31 -21.17 17.29
CA PRO A 219 -25.89 -21.19 18.64
C PRO A 219 -24.85 -21.40 19.75
N TYR A 220 -23.80 -22.16 19.47
CA TYR A 220 -22.68 -22.41 20.37
C TYR A 220 -21.86 -21.14 20.63
N ILE A 221 -21.47 -20.40 19.57
CA ILE A 221 -20.68 -19.16 19.71
C ILE A 221 -21.50 -18.08 20.41
N ARG A 222 -22.77 -17.94 20.06
CA ARG A 222 -23.71 -17.02 20.75
C ARG A 222 -23.76 -17.29 22.24
N LYS A 223 -23.97 -18.55 22.63
CA LYS A 223 -24.01 -18.96 24.02
C LYS A 223 -22.69 -18.70 24.74
N ALA A 224 -21.55 -18.99 24.10
CA ALA A 224 -20.23 -18.72 24.68
C ALA A 224 -20.02 -17.22 24.96
N VAL A 225 -20.41 -16.33 24.06
CA VAL A 225 -20.36 -14.87 24.30
C VAL A 225 -21.33 -14.43 25.38
N GLU A 226 -22.58 -14.90 25.36
CA GLU A 226 -23.59 -14.57 26.36
C GLU A 226 -23.19 -15.01 27.78
N ASP A 227 -22.57 -16.19 27.92
CA ASP A 227 -22.09 -16.72 29.21
C ASP A 227 -20.96 -15.87 29.79
N GLU A 228 -20.00 -15.39 28.93
CA GLU A 228 -18.93 -14.49 29.36
C GLU A 228 -19.48 -13.12 29.80
N LEU A 229 -20.41 -12.53 29.04
CA LEU A 229 -21.02 -11.24 29.38
C LEU A 229 -21.84 -11.33 30.65
N LYS A 230 -22.59 -12.43 30.85
CA LYS A 230 -23.37 -12.67 32.06
C LYS A 230 -22.49 -12.84 33.31
N THR A 231 -21.35 -13.52 33.15
CA THR A 231 -20.37 -13.70 34.24
C THR A 231 -19.78 -12.33 34.63
N LEU A 232 -19.43 -11.48 33.66
CA LEU A 232 -18.98 -10.12 33.91
C LEU A 232 -20.05 -9.31 34.67
N GLU A 233 -21.28 -9.29 34.17
CA GLU A 233 -22.41 -8.53 34.78
C GLU A 233 -22.75 -8.97 36.22
N SER A 234 -22.52 -10.24 36.57
CA SER A 234 -22.78 -10.79 37.90
C SER A 234 -21.64 -10.63 38.92
N THR A 235 -20.51 -10.04 38.49
CA THR A 235 -19.31 -9.91 39.34
C THR A 235 -19.42 -8.71 40.30
N GLY A 236 -19.20 -8.94 41.57
CA GLY A 236 -19.27 -7.92 42.66
C GLY A 236 -18.06 -6.97 42.67
N GLU A 237 -18.16 -5.93 43.51
CA GLU A 237 -17.07 -4.93 43.72
C GLU A 237 -15.73 -5.59 44.09
N GLY A 238 -14.63 -5.05 43.58
CA GLY A 238 -13.27 -5.55 43.80
C GLY A 238 -12.74 -6.51 42.72
N ASN A 239 -13.60 -7.24 41.98
CA ASN A 239 -13.16 -8.18 40.95
C ASN A 239 -13.65 -7.84 39.53
N ARG A 240 -14.34 -6.72 39.35
CA ARG A 240 -14.98 -6.31 38.10
C ARG A 240 -14.00 -6.15 36.96
N ASN A 241 -12.83 -5.54 37.22
CA ASN A 241 -11.78 -5.32 36.20
C ASN A 241 -11.12 -6.65 35.77
N ASN A 242 -10.86 -7.57 36.70
CA ASN A 242 -10.35 -8.91 36.39
C ASN A 242 -11.38 -9.72 35.57
N ALA A 243 -12.66 -9.64 35.91
CA ALA A 243 -13.74 -10.29 35.18
C ALA A 243 -13.85 -9.74 33.74
N LEU A 244 -13.73 -8.40 33.56
CA LEU A 244 -13.72 -7.75 32.27
C LEU A 244 -12.52 -8.21 31.44
N ASN A 245 -11.33 -8.26 32.03
CA ASN A 245 -10.14 -8.74 31.34
C ASN A 245 -10.27 -10.21 30.90
N THR A 246 -10.84 -11.06 31.75
CA THR A 246 -11.08 -12.48 31.43
C THR A 246 -12.11 -12.65 30.32
N ALA A 247 -13.24 -11.94 30.40
CA ALA A 247 -14.25 -11.95 29.33
C ALA A 247 -13.68 -11.43 28.00
N ALA A 248 -12.90 -10.33 28.03
CA ALA A 248 -12.22 -9.79 26.86
C ALA A 248 -11.22 -10.80 26.27
N TYR A 249 -10.45 -11.50 27.09
CA TYR A 249 -9.53 -12.56 26.64
C TYR A 249 -10.28 -13.70 25.96
N ASN A 250 -11.34 -14.24 26.57
CA ASN A 250 -12.10 -15.37 26.04
C ASN A 250 -12.84 -15.02 24.75
N ILE A 251 -13.42 -13.82 24.67
CA ILE A 251 -14.05 -13.33 23.44
C ILE A 251 -12.97 -13.01 22.38
N GLY A 252 -11.78 -12.53 22.77
CA GLY A 252 -10.64 -12.32 21.89
C GLY A 252 -10.18 -13.58 21.16
N GLN A 253 -10.25 -14.75 21.80
CA GLN A 253 -10.01 -16.04 21.18
C GLN A 253 -11.02 -16.39 20.08
N LEU A 254 -12.27 -15.98 20.23
CA LEU A 254 -13.33 -16.16 19.23
C LEU A 254 -13.19 -15.16 18.08
N VAL A 255 -12.71 -13.95 18.37
CA VAL A 255 -12.36 -12.95 17.34
C VAL A 255 -11.20 -13.47 16.46
N ALA A 256 -10.15 -14.03 17.08
CA ALA A 256 -9.02 -14.62 16.36
C ALA A 256 -9.43 -15.84 15.51
N ALA A 257 -10.43 -16.60 15.95
CA ALA A 257 -11.02 -17.69 15.17
C ALA A 257 -11.98 -17.19 14.05
N SER A 258 -12.10 -15.89 13.84
CA SER A 258 -12.93 -15.23 12.81
C SER A 258 -14.44 -15.56 12.90
N VAL A 259 -14.93 -15.92 14.09
CA VAL A 259 -16.36 -16.25 14.34
C VAL A 259 -17.09 -15.15 15.10
N VAL A 260 -16.38 -14.13 15.58
CA VAL A 260 -16.91 -12.93 16.23
C VAL A 260 -16.21 -11.71 15.62
N VAL A 261 -16.96 -10.69 15.28
CA VAL A 261 -16.43 -9.42 14.78
C VAL A 261 -15.87 -8.61 15.96
N GLU A 262 -14.66 -8.12 15.87
CA GLU A 262 -13.99 -7.40 16.96
C GLU A 262 -14.76 -6.16 17.43
N ALA A 263 -15.34 -5.40 16.50
CA ALA A 263 -16.14 -4.23 16.83
C ALA A 263 -17.38 -4.59 17.67
N ASP A 264 -18.01 -5.73 17.38
CA ASP A 264 -19.14 -6.24 18.16
C ASP A 264 -18.70 -6.70 19.54
N ALA A 265 -17.55 -7.39 19.62
CA ALA A 265 -16.96 -7.82 20.88
C ALA A 265 -16.68 -6.63 21.83
N ILE A 266 -16.06 -5.56 21.30
CA ILE A 266 -15.79 -4.34 22.07
C ILE A 266 -17.09 -3.69 22.54
N ALA A 267 -18.10 -3.60 21.67
CA ALA A 267 -19.39 -3.00 22.01
C ALA A 267 -20.11 -3.76 23.15
N TRP A 268 -20.15 -5.10 23.08
CA TRP A 268 -20.79 -5.94 24.10
C TRP A 268 -20.06 -5.90 25.44
N LEU A 269 -18.71 -5.97 25.41
CA LEU A 269 -17.89 -5.89 26.62
C LEU A 269 -18.00 -4.53 27.29
N THR A 270 -18.00 -3.43 26.50
CA THR A 270 -18.16 -2.07 27.03
C THR A 270 -19.53 -1.90 27.69
N ASP A 271 -20.60 -2.36 27.03
CA ASP A 271 -21.96 -2.26 27.56
C ASP A 271 -22.12 -3.09 28.83
N ALA A 272 -21.62 -4.31 28.89
CA ALA A 272 -21.61 -5.14 30.06
C ALA A 272 -20.80 -4.56 31.23
N ALA A 273 -19.58 -4.04 30.93
CA ALA A 273 -18.70 -3.43 31.94
C ALA A 273 -19.30 -2.15 32.56
N ARG A 274 -19.93 -1.30 31.75
CA ARG A 274 -20.66 -0.12 32.26
C ARG A 274 -21.76 -0.46 33.25
N ARG A 275 -22.46 -1.59 33.04
CA ARG A 275 -23.50 -2.07 33.98
C ARG A 275 -22.91 -2.51 35.31
N THR A 276 -21.65 -2.88 35.36
CA THR A 276 -20.96 -3.19 36.62
C THR A 276 -20.50 -1.96 37.38
N GLY A 277 -20.52 -0.75 36.74
CA GLY A 277 -20.11 0.51 37.35
C GLY A 277 -18.59 0.77 37.26
N LEU A 278 -17.88 0.16 36.32
CA LEU A 278 -16.48 0.52 35.97
C LEU A 278 -16.42 1.85 35.24
N ALA A 279 -15.32 2.60 35.39
CA ALA A 279 -15.11 3.87 34.72
C ALA A 279 -14.71 3.65 33.24
N ASP A 280 -15.11 4.56 32.35
CA ASP A 280 -14.95 4.39 30.88
C ASP A 280 -13.48 4.29 30.44
N ASP A 281 -12.56 4.98 31.09
CA ASP A 281 -11.13 4.91 30.83
C ASP A 281 -10.52 3.56 31.23
N GLU A 282 -10.93 3.01 32.35
CA GLU A 282 -10.55 1.68 32.84
C GLU A 282 -11.12 0.59 31.92
N ILE A 283 -12.38 0.71 31.51
CA ILE A 283 -13.05 -0.22 30.59
C ILE A 283 -12.27 -0.33 29.27
N ALA A 284 -11.94 0.80 28.66
CA ALA A 284 -11.27 0.82 27.35
C ALA A 284 -9.87 0.19 27.40
N ALA A 285 -9.10 0.47 28.45
CA ALA A 285 -7.77 -0.09 28.66
C ALA A 285 -7.79 -1.61 28.87
N THR A 286 -8.73 -2.07 29.72
CA THR A 286 -8.86 -3.49 30.07
C THR A 286 -9.37 -4.33 28.91
N ILE A 287 -10.39 -3.86 28.16
CA ILE A 287 -10.88 -4.55 26.96
C ILE A 287 -9.77 -4.70 25.94
N ARG A 288 -8.99 -3.64 25.68
CA ARG A 288 -7.88 -3.69 24.71
C ARG A 288 -6.85 -4.74 25.12
N SER A 289 -6.41 -4.70 26.37
CA SER A 289 -5.41 -5.65 26.90
C SER A 289 -5.91 -7.10 26.81
N GLY A 290 -7.15 -7.37 27.24
CA GLY A 290 -7.74 -8.70 27.21
C GLY A 290 -7.95 -9.25 25.79
N LEU A 291 -8.50 -8.43 24.88
CA LEU A 291 -8.71 -8.82 23.48
C LEU A 291 -7.38 -9.14 22.76
N GLU A 292 -6.35 -8.28 22.90
CA GLU A 292 -5.05 -8.52 22.28
C GLU A 292 -4.41 -9.80 22.80
N ALA A 293 -4.46 -10.04 24.11
CA ALA A 293 -3.94 -11.27 24.69
C ALA A 293 -4.72 -12.53 24.22
N GLY A 294 -6.04 -12.42 24.07
CA GLY A 294 -6.91 -13.49 23.58
C GLY A 294 -6.67 -13.82 22.10
N LYS A 295 -6.44 -12.81 21.27
CA LYS A 295 -6.15 -12.97 19.84
C LYS A 295 -4.86 -13.75 19.56
N LEU A 296 -3.92 -13.76 20.48
CA LEU A 296 -2.69 -14.56 20.35
C LEU A 296 -2.94 -16.09 20.50
N LYS A 297 -4.12 -16.49 20.99
CA LYS A 297 -4.48 -17.90 21.20
C LYS A 297 -5.87 -18.21 20.65
N PRO A 298 -6.04 -18.36 19.35
CA PRO A 298 -7.33 -18.68 18.73
C PRO A 298 -7.95 -19.93 19.36
N ARG A 299 -9.28 -19.89 19.60
CA ARG A 299 -10.02 -21.02 20.14
C ARG A 299 -10.14 -22.12 19.07
N ASP A 300 -9.78 -23.35 19.42
CA ASP A 300 -10.00 -24.51 18.55
C ASP A 300 -11.52 -24.83 18.51
N LEU A 301 -12.10 -24.70 17.32
CA LEU A 301 -13.52 -24.97 17.06
C LEU A 301 -13.74 -26.24 16.22
N SER A 302 -12.70 -27.06 15.99
CA SER A 302 -12.75 -28.27 15.16
C SER A 302 -13.74 -29.33 15.67
N SER A 303 -14.09 -29.29 16.95
CA SER A 303 -15.06 -30.20 17.57
C SER A 303 -16.53 -29.69 17.58
N VAL A 304 -16.78 -28.49 17.10
CA VAL A 304 -18.13 -27.92 17.01
C VAL A 304 -18.76 -28.37 15.70
N GLY A 305 -19.65 -29.33 15.77
CA GLY A 305 -20.24 -30.08 14.67
C GLY A 305 -20.65 -29.26 13.45
N THR A 306 -20.32 -29.79 12.28
CA THR A 306 -20.69 -29.31 10.95
C THR A 306 -22.22 -29.28 10.81
N LEU A 307 -22.81 -28.10 10.83
CA LEU A 307 -24.19 -27.89 10.38
C LEU A 307 -24.19 -27.81 8.84
N LYS A 308 -24.90 -28.73 8.20
CA LYS A 308 -25.22 -28.67 6.76
C LYS A 308 -25.84 -27.32 6.42
N PRO A 309 -25.46 -26.67 5.30
CA PRO A 309 -26.07 -25.41 4.89
C PRO A 309 -27.52 -25.64 4.50
N SER A 310 -28.43 -25.04 5.23
CA SER A 310 -29.81 -24.84 4.78
C SER A 310 -29.80 -23.69 3.76
N ASN A 311 -30.36 -23.94 2.58
CA ASN A 311 -30.56 -22.97 1.51
C ASN A 311 -31.19 -21.66 1.99
N GLY A 312 -30.56 -20.56 1.65
CA GLY A 312 -31.13 -19.24 1.52
C GLY A 312 -30.75 -18.23 2.59
N TYR A 313 -29.53 -17.66 2.50
CA TYR A 313 -29.30 -16.27 2.91
C TYR A 313 -28.07 -15.74 2.17
N ALA A 314 -28.28 -14.63 1.46
CA ALA A 314 -27.23 -13.91 0.74
C ALA A 314 -26.20 -13.32 1.71
N ALA A 315 -24.92 -13.57 1.43
CA ALA A 315 -23.80 -12.96 2.13
C ALA A 315 -23.87 -11.42 2.04
N ARG A 316 -23.94 -10.75 3.17
CA ARG A 316 -23.75 -9.30 3.27
C ARG A 316 -22.25 -9.02 3.20
N ASN A 317 -21.82 -8.44 2.09
CA ASN A 317 -20.51 -7.80 2.00
C ASN A 317 -20.46 -6.61 2.95
N GLY A 318 -19.47 -6.60 3.85
CA GLY A 318 -19.21 -5.50 4.76
C GLY A 318 -18.66 -4.28 4.05
N ASN A 319 -19.53 -3.44 3.56
CA ASN A 319 -19.37 -2.00 3.37
C ASN A 319 -20.77 -1.42 3.48
N GLY A 320 -20.98 -0.62 4.52
CA GLY A 320 -22.26 -0.03 4.86
C GLY A 320 -22.75 1.03 3.87
N HIS A 321 -23.05 0.62 2.67
CA HIS A 321 -24.10 1.21 1.86
C HIS A 321 -25.27 0.24 1.92
N ALA A 322 -26.35 0.66 2.58
CA ALA A 322 -27.62 -0.02 2.50
C ALA A 322 -27.94 -0.20 1.01
N THR A 323 -27.68 -1.40 0.48
CA THR A 323 -28.30 -1.81 -0.78
C THR A 323 -29.78 -1.87 -0.47
N ALA A 324 -30.51 -0.88 -0.96
CA ALA A 324 -31.94 -0.98 -1.14
C ALA A 324 -32.23 -2.35 -1.75
N PRO A 325 -33.35 -3.00 -1.38
CA PRO A 325 -33.69 -4.30 -1.92
C PRO A 325 -33.54 -4.25 -3.44
N ILE A 326 -32.90 -5.27 -4.02
CA ILE A 326 -32.69 -5.38 -5.49
C ILE A 326 -34.09 -5.24 -6.10
N ARG A 327 -34.47 -4.00 -6.43
CA ARG A 327 -35.64 -3.79 -7.28
C ARG A 327 -35.37 -4.53 -8.57
N ALA A 328 -36.30 -5.37 -8.95
CA ALA A 328 -36.32 -6.00 -10.25
C ALA A 328 -35.93 -4.93 -11.30
N LYS A 329 -35.08 -5.28 -12.29
CA LYS A 329 -34.74 -4.34 -13.36
C LYS A 329 -36.02 -3.71 -13.86
N PRO A 330 -36.14 -2.37 -13.89
CA PRO A 330 -37.34 -1.72 -14.43
C PRO A 330 -37.56 -2.26 -15.85
N SER A 331 -38.81 -2.45 -16.23
CA SER A 331 -39.12 -2.78 -17.61
C SER A 331 -38.59 -1.67 -18.54
N VAL A 332 -38.48 -1.96 -19.84
CA VAL A 332 -38.03 -0.95 -20.82
C VAL A 332 -38.98 0.24 -20.81
N GLU A 333 -40.29 -0.04 -20.70
CA GLU A 333 -41.32 0.99 -20.65
C GLU A 333 -41.25 1.81 -19.39
N GLU A 334 -41.06 1.21 -18.23
CA GLU A 334 -40.84 1.93 -16.95
C GLU A 334 -39.61 2.84 -16.98
N LEU A 335 -38.53 2.35 -17.61
CA LEU A 335 -37.32 3.15 -17.80
C LEU A 335 -37.55 4.32 -18.75
N ASP A 336 -38.23 4.08 -19.91
CA ASP A 336 -38.55 5.11 -20.89
C ASP A 336 -39.48 6.16 -20.29
N ALA A 337 -40.52 5.78 -19.54
CA ALA A 337 -41.41 6.70 -18.82
C ALA A 337 -40.69 7.55 -17.76
N ARG A 338 -39.72 6.99 -17.09
CA ARG A 338 -38.85 7.72 -16.12
C ARG A 338 -37.97 8.73 -16.84
N LEU A 339 -37.34 8.32 -17.93
CA LEU A 339 -36.39 9.14 -18.68
C LEU A 339 -37.10 10.22 -19.52
N ALA A 340 -38.40 10.05 -19.85
CA ALA A 340 -39.24 11.10 -20.43
C ALA A 340 -39.34 12.36 -19.55
N LYS A 341 -39.14 12.24 -18.26
CA LYS A 341 -39.13 13.36 -17.31
C LYS A 341 -37.78 14.06 -17.20
N VAL A 342 -36.71 13.50 -17.78
CA VAL A 342 -35.36 14.09 -17.76
C VAL A 342 -35.28 15.22 -18.77
N ALA A 343 -34.62 16.33 -18.38
CA ALA A 343 -34.51 17.53 -19.22
C ALA A 343 -33.88 17.23 -20.59
N CYS A 344 -34.31 17.97 -21.59
CA CYS A 344 -33.81 17.94 -22.97
C CYS A 344 -32.52 18.76 -23.10
N THR A 345 -31.48 18.39 -22.35
CA THR A 345 -30.18 19.07 -22.29
C THR A 345 -29.04 18.08 -22.42
N ASP A 346 -27.81 18.54 -22.58
CA ASP A 346 -26.63 17.70 -22.61
C ASP A 346 -26.41 16.97 -21.26
N MET A 347 -26.73 17.61 -20.12
CA MET A 347 -26.77 16.95 -18.81
C MET A 347 -27.77 15.81 -18.80
N GLY A 348 -29.04 16.08 -19.19
CA GLY A 348 -30.06 15.04 -19.25
C GLY A 348 -29.71 13.90 -20.22
N ASN A 349 -28.93 14.18 -21.25
CA ASN A 349 -28.41 13.14 -22.15
C ASN A 349 -27.35 12.28 -21.44
N GLY A 350 -26.48 12.86 -20.60
CA GLY A 350 -25.56 12.13 -19.75
C GLY A 350 -26.28 11.19 -18.78
N GLU A 351 -27.32 11.71 -18.10
CA GLU A 351 -28.18 10.92 -17.20
C GLU A 351 -28.88 9.77 -17.91
N ARG A 352 -29.37 10.00 -19.16
CA ARG A 352 -29.96 8.95 -19.99
C ARG A 352 -28.99 7.83 -20.33
N LEU A 353 -27.76 8.17 -20.71
CA LEU A 353 -26.70 7.18 -20.97
C LEU A 353 -26.35 6.38 -19.71
N ALA A 354 -26.19 7.07 -18.58
CA ALA A 354 -25.90 6.45 -17.30
C ALA A 354 -27.04 5.51 -16.85
N ALA A 355 -28.28 5.95 -16.94
CA ALA A 355 -29.44 5.16 -16.54
C ALA A 355 -29.60 3.90 -17.39
N ARG A 356 -29.32 3.95 -18.69
CA ARG A 356 -29.49 2.83 -19.62
C ARG A 356 -28.32 1.87 -19.60
N TYR A 357 -27.08 2.40 -19.51
CA TYR A 357 -25.87 1.63 -19.77
C TYR A 357 -24.80 1.78 -18.68
N GLY A 358 -25.05 2.52 -17.58
CA GLY A 358 -24.06 2.80 -16.54
C GLY A 358 -23.50 1.54 -15.86
N ARG A 359 -24.27 0.44 -15.83
CA ARG A 359 -23.75 -0.85 -15.35
C ARG A 359 -22.71 -1.47 -16.29
N MET A 360 -22.80 -1.16 -17.59
CA MET A 360 -21.92 -1.75 -18.62
C MET A 360 -20.64 -0.96 -18.84
N VAL A 361 -20.54 0.26 -18.32
CA VAL A 361 -19.45 1.15 -18.62
C VAL A 361 -18.81 1.70 -17.35
N ARG A 362 -17.52 2.00 -17.41
CA ARG A 362 -16.79 2.76 -16.40
C ARG A 362 -15.92 3.79 -17.12
N TYR A 363 -15.65 4.91 -16.44
CA TYR A 363 -14.75 5.92 -16.94
C TYR A 363 -13.63 6.14 -15.92
N CYS A 364 -12.40 5.87 -16.31
CA CYS A 364 -11.22 6.15 -15.51
C CYS A 364 -10.65 7.51 -15.92
N LYS A 365 -10.96 8.54 -15.14
CA LYS A 365 -10.52 9.90 -15.43
C LYS A 365 -9.00 10.08 -15.47
N PRO A 366 -8.20 9.49 -14.53
CA PRO A 366 -6.75 9.54 -14.59
C PRO A 366 -6.16 8.99 -15.90
N TRP A 367 -6.80 7.99 -16.49
CA TRP A 367 -6.39 7.44 -17.78
C TRP A 367 -7.03 8.14 -18.99
N GLY A 368 -8.08 8.95 -18.77
CA GLY A 368 -8.88 9.53 -19.84
C GLY A 368 -9.58 8.45 -20.72
N LYS A 369 -9.89 7.29 -20.15
CA LYS A 369 -10.35 6.12 -20.92
C LYS A 369 -11.64 5.53 -20.38
N TRP A 370 -12.46 5.08 -21.31
CA TRP A 370 -13.64 4.28 -21.03
C TRP A 370 -13.29 2.79 -20.95
N LEU A 371 -13.96 2.09 -20.03
CA LEU A 371 -13.95 0.64 -19.92
C LEU A 371 -15.38 0.14 -20.14
N VAL A 372 -15.48 -1.05 -20.72
CA VAL A 372 -16.76 -1.69 -21.06
C VAL A 372 -16.78 -3.11 -20.54
N TRP A 373 -17.89 -3.49 -19.94
CA TRP A 373 -18.14 -4.86 -19.53
C TRP A 373 -18.33 -5.75 -20.76
N ASP A 374 -17.45 -6.73 -20.94
CA ASP A 374 -17.47 -7.67 -22.07
C ASP A 374 -18.20 -8.99 -21.75
N GLY A 375 -18.82 -9.07 -20.58
CA GLY A 375 -19.44 -10.29 -20.06
C GLY A 375 -18.60 -10.99 -18.99
N LYS A 376 -17.30 -10.66 -18.88
CA LYS A 376 -16.34 -11.30 -17.99
C LYS A 376 -15.53 -10.30 -17.16
N ARG A 377 -15.26 -9.12 -17.74
CA ARG A 377 -14.46 -8.05 -17.10
C ARG A 377 -14.82 -6.69 -17.66
N PHE A 378 -14.29 -5.64 -17.05
CA PHE A 378 -14.26 -4.29 -17.62
C PHE A 378 -13.00 -4.10 -18.48
N ALA A 379 -13.13 -4.33 -19.79
CA ALA A 379 -12.04 -4.15 -20.75
C ALA A 379 -11.97 -2.69 -21.23
N LEU A 380 -10.76 -2.21 -21.56
CA LEU A 380 -10.59 -0.89 -22.19
C LEU A 380 -11.37 -0.81 -23.51
N ASP A 381 -12.15 0.24 -23.70
CA ASP A 381 -12.89 0.48 -24.94
C ASP A 381 -11.93 0.91 -26.08
N ARG A 382 -11.41 -0.04 -26.80
CA ARG A 382 -10.55 0.18 -27.98
C ARG A 382 -11.31 0.30 -29.29
N THR A 383 -12.58 -0.03 -29.30
CA THR A 383 -13.40 -0.14 -30.52
C THR A 383 -14.58 0.83 -30.55
N GLY A 384 -14.71 1.73 -29.58
CA GLY A 384 -15.78 2.73 -29.50
C GLY A 384 -17.14 2.13 -29.16
N VAL A 385 -17.19 1.11 -28.31
CA VAL A 385 -18.45 0.51 -27.81
C VAL A 385 -19.27 1.56 -27.08
N VAL A 386 -18.64 2.41 -26.24
CA VAL A 386 -19.35 3.44 -25.48
C VAL A 386 -19.99 4.46 -26.40
N SER A 387 -19.31 4.86 -27.48
CA SER A 387 -19.90 5.73 -28.52
C SER A 387 -21.10 5.04 -29.23
N ARG A 388 -21.04 3.73 -29.47
CA ARG A 388 -22.19 2.99 -30.00
C ARG A 388 -23.35 2.95 -29.02
N LEU A 389 -23.07 2.82 -27.70
CA LEU A 389 -24.11 2.88 -26.67
C LEU A 389 -24.75 4.26 -26.58
N ALA A 390 -23.96 5.34 -26.70
CA ALA A 390 -24.45 6.70 -26.75
C ALA A 390 -25.40 6.91 -27.96
N LYS A 391 -25.02 6.43 -29.16
CA LYS A 391 -25.88 6.46 -30.34
C LYS A 391 -27.19 5.65 -30.16
N LYS A 392 -27.14 4.54 -29.41
CA LYS A 392 -28.35 3.81 -29.05
C LYS A 392 -29.22 4.58 -28.06
N ALA A 393 -28.61 5.25 -27.07
CA ALA A 393 -29.32 6.09 -26.11
C ALA A 393 -30.04 7.24 -26.81
N THR A 394 -29.40 7.94 -27.76
CA THR A 394 -30.03 9.03 -28.50
C THR A 394 -31.27 8.58 -29.28
N ARG A 395 -31.21 7.42 -29.91
CA ARG A 395 -32.41 6.86 -30.65
C ARG A 395 -33.54 6.49 -29.69
N LYS A 396 -33.22 6.12 -28.42
CA LYS A 396 -34.23 5.79 -27.42
C LYS A 396 -34.99 7.00 -26.89
N ILE A 397 -34.49 8.24 -27.07
CA ILE A 397 -35.20 9.47 -26.70
C ILE A 397 -36.54 9.58 -27.46
N LEU A 398 -36.65 9.04 -28.66
CA LEU A 398 -37.93 8.97 -29.38
C LEU A 398 -38.95 8.05 -28.69
N ALA A 399 -38.50 6.94 -28.09
CA ALA A 399 -39.37 6.10 -27.29
C ALA A 399 -39.82 6.78 -26.00
N GLU A 400 -38.95 7.56 -25.39
CA GLU A 400 -39.27 8.42 -24.23
C GLU A 400 -40.31 9.46 -24.60
N ALA A 401 -40.19 10.11 -25.78
CA ALA A 401 -41.18 11.06 -26.27
C ALA A 401 -42.56 10.43 -26.42
N ALA A 402 -42.65 9.17 -26.84
CA ALA A 402 -43.93 8.48 -26.97
C ALA A 402 -44.67 8.27 -25.63
N MET A 403 -43.96 8.36 -24.47
CA MET A 403 -44.55 8.26 -23.13
C MET A 403 -45.12 9.58 -22.61
N ILE A 404 -44.96 10.66 -23.35
CA ILE A 404 -45.42 12.00 -22.98
C ILE A 404 -46.84 12.24 -23.54
N GLY A 405 -47.76 12.53 -22.62
CA GLY A 405 -49.16 12.77 -22.99
C GLY A 405 -49.39 14.16 -23.62
N ASP A 406 -48.62 15.17 -23.22
CA ASP A 406 -48.73 16.53 -23.79
C ASP A 406 -48.05 16.61 -25.17
N ASP A 407 -48.79 17.12 -26.15
CA ASP A 407 -48.37 17.15 -27.55
C ASP A 407 -47.17 18.10 -27.80
N ASP A 408 -47.11 19.23 -27.13
CA ASP A 408 -46.05 20.20 -27.35
C ASP A 408 -44.77 19.74 -26.65
N GLU A 409 -44.86 19.18 -25.46
CA GLU A 409 -43.75 18.53 -24.77
C GLU A 409 -43.21 17.33 -25.55
N ARG A 410 -44.11 16.49 -26.13
CA ARG A 410 -43.74 15.38 -26.97
C ARG A 410 -42.98 15.83 -28.22
N LYS A 411 -43.44 16.88 -28.92
CA LYS A 411 -42.75 17.46 -30.08
C LYS A 411 -41.36 18.00 -29.72
N LYS A 412 -41.22 18.69 -28.57
CA LYS A 412 -39.92 19.17 -28.08
C LYS A 412 -38.94 17.99 -27.83
N HIS A 413 -39.40 16.92 -27.18
CA HIS A 413 -38.59 15.73 -26.95
C HIS A 413 -38.18 15.04 -28.26
N ALA A 414 -39.08 14.92 -29.23
CA ALA A 414 -38.79 14.38 -30.56
C ALA A 414 -37.76 15.23 -31.30
N ALA A 415 -37.92 16.57 -31.29
CA ALA A 415 -36.96 17.50 -31.89
C ALA A 415 -35.57 17.37 -31.20
N HIS A 416 -35.54 17.27 -29.85
CA HIS A 416 -34.31 17.04 -29.11
C HIS A 416 -33.64 15.69 -29.49
N ALA A 417 -34.41 14.63 -29.67
CA ALA A 417 -33.91 13.31 -30.12
C ALA A 417 -33.15 13.41 -31.45
N PHE A 418 -33.69 14.14 -32.42
CA PHE A 418 -33.02 14.36 -33.71
C PHE A 418 -31.78 15.26 -33.55
N ALA A 419 -31.89 16.37 -32.83
CA ALA A 419 -30.76 17.26 -32.57
C ALA A 419 -29.59 16.55 -31.85
N THR A 420 -29.90 15.61 -30.93
CA THR A 420 -28.88 14.85 -30.15
C THR A 420 -28.11 13.86 -31.01
N GLN A 421 -28.53 13.53 -32.22
CA GLN A 421 -27.80 12.62 -33.10
C GLN A 421 -26.54 13.26 -33.73
N GLY A 422 -26.36 14.55 -33.60
CA GLY A 422 -25.19 15.29 -34.06
C GLY A 422 -23.95 14.89 -33.25
N ARG A 423 -22.76 14.88 -33.88
CA ARG A 423 -21.49 14.47 -33.27
C ARG A 423 -21.20 15.22 -31.97
N SER A 424 -21.27 16.55 -31.98
CA SER A 424 -20.98 17.38 -30.80
C SER A 424 -21.87 17.04 -29.61
N ARG A 425 -23.16 16.73 -29.86
CA ARG A 425 -24.09 16.32 -28.80
C ARG A 425 -23.82 14.95 -28.23
N ILE A 426 -23.35 14.02 -29.07
CA ILE A 426 -22.90 12.69 -28.62
C ILE A 426 -21.63 12.82 -27.77
N ASP A 427 -20.68 13.66 -28.19
CA ASP A 427 -19.46 13.93 -27.43
C ASP A 427 -19.77 14.61 -26.08
N SER A 428 -20.72 15.57 -26.07
CA SER A 428 -21.23 16.18 -24.82
C SER A 428 -21.92 15.15 -23.93
N MET A 429 -22.77 14.26 -24.48
CA MET A 429 -23.40 13.18 -23.71
C MET A 429 -22.36 12.29 -23.03
N LEU A 430 -21.29 11.92 -23.73
CA LEU A 430 -20.20 11.11 -23.18
C LEU A 430 -19.44 11.88 -22.08
N ALA A 431 -19.16 13.15 -22.30
CA ALA A 431 -18.49 14.00 -21.32
C ALA A 431 -19.33 14.12 -20.02
N MET A 432 -20.63 14.39 -20.12
CA MET A 432 -21.54 14.48 -18.97
C MET A 432 -21.66 13.13 -18.27
N ALA A 433 -21.88 12.04 -19.02
CA ALA A 433 -22.02 10.71 -18.47
C ALA A 433 -20.76 10.23 -17.74
N SER A 434 -19.57 10.70 -18.11
CA SER A 434 -18.31 10.32 -17.48
C SER A 434 -18.22 10.66 -16.00
N THR A 435 -19.09 11.56 -15.52
CA THR A 435 -19.15 12.02 -14.11
C THR A 435 -20.39 11.53 -13.38
N GLU A 436 -21.30 10.81 -14.06
CA GLU A 436 -22.51 10.29 -13.44
C GLU A 436 -22.24 9.18 -12.43
N LEU A 437 -23.07 9.14 -11.39
CA LEU A 437 -22.91 8.19 -10.27
C LEU A 437 -22.78 6.73 -10.75
N GLY A 438 -21.75 6.03 -10.32
CA GLY A 438 -21.47 4.64 -10.66
C GLY A 438 -20.70 4.45 -11.98
N ILE A 439 -20.39 5.51 -12.71
CA ILE A 439 -19.56 5.46 -13.93
C ILE A 439 -18.08 5.75 -13.62
N PRO A 440 -17.72 6.81 -12.85
CA PRO A 440 -16.33 7.05 -12.49
C PRO A 440 -15.73 5.91 -11.72
N VAL A 441 -14.48 5.56 -12.03
CA VAL A 441 -13.68 4.57 -11.32
C VAL A 441 -12.22 5.05 -11.28
N LEU A 442 -11.56 4.84 -10.15
CA LEU A 442 -10.14 5.10 -10.01
C LEU A 442 -9.31 3.84 -10.33
N PRO A 443 -8.03 3.99 -10.71
CA PRO A 443 -7.16 2.83 -10.92
C PRO A 443 -7.11 1.88 -9.73
N GLU A 444 -7.09 2.40 -8.51
CA GLU A 444 -7.05 1.63 -7.27
C GLU A 444 -8.33 0.89 -6.91
N ASP A 445 -9.47 1.27 -7.50
CA ASP A 445 -10.75 0.59 -7.26
C ASP A 445 -10.94 -0.65 -8.15
N MET A 446 -10.16 -0.73 -9.22
CA MET A 446 -10.20 -1.86 -10.15
C MET A 446 -9.25 -2.96 -9.69
N ASP A 447 -9.68 -4.24 -9.83
CA ASP A 447 -8.93 -5.42 -9.38
C ASP A 447 -8.50 -5.34 -7.90
N ARG A 448 -9.34 -4.73 -7.06
CA ARG A 448 -9.02 -4.37 -5.69
C ARG A 448 -8.84 -5.57 -4.76
N ASP A 449 -9.61 -6.64 -4.98
CA ASP A 449 -9.46 -7.87 -4.17
C ASP A 449 -8.36 -8.75 -4.76
N PRO A 450 -7.19 -8.86 -4.10
CA PRO A 450 -6.05 -9.62 -4.61
C PRO A 450 -6.30 -11.13 -4.63
N TRP A 451 -7.33 -11.61 -3.96
CA TRP A 451 -7.68 -13.03 -3.92
C TRP A 451 -8.61 -13.46 -5.04
N LEU A 452 -9.09 -12.54 -5.85
CA LEU A 452 -9.90 -12.87 -7.01
C LEU A 452 -9.01 -13.05 -8.24
N PHE A 453 -9.18 -14.20 -8.90
CA PHE A 453 -8.49 -14.52 -10.14
C PHE A 453 -9.51 -14.85 -11.22
N ASN A 454 -9.59 -14.00 -12.23
CA ASN A 454 -10.65 -14.04 -13.25
C ASN A 454 -10.25 -14.95 -14.41
N CYS A 455 -11.11 -15.91 -14.76
CA CYS A 455 -10.93 -16.91 -15.82
C CYS A 455 -12.02 -16.82 -16.89
N MET A 456 -11.91 -17.60 -17.96
CA MET A 456 -12.85 -17.55 -19.06
C MET A 456 -14.30 -17.93 -18.69
N ASN A 457 -14.48 -18.81 -17.73
CA ASN A 457 -15.78 -19.35 -17.30
C ASN A 457 -16.25 -18.84 -15.93
N GLY A 458 -15.49 -17.96 -15.27
CA GLY A 458 -15.85 -17.38 -13.97
C GLY A 458 -14.67 -16.74 -13.25
N THR A 459 -14.89 -16.32 -12.01
CA THR A 459 -13.86 -15.77 -11.13
C THR A 459 -13.57 -16.75 -10.01
N ILE A 460 -12.32 -17.15 -9.83
CA ILE A 460 -11.88 -18.02 -8.74
C ILE A 460 -11.70 -17.18 -7.49
N ASP A 461 -12.31 -17.55 -6.38
CA ASP A 461 -11.92 -17.09 -5.06
C ASP A 461 -10.76 -17.96 -4.56
N LEU A 462 -9.55 -17.42 -4.57
CA LEU A 462 -8.33 -18.13 -4.21
C LEU A 462 -8.25 -18.49 -2.72
N ARG A 463 -9.09 -17.91 -1.87
CA ARG A 463 -9.19 -18.29 -0.45
C ARG A 463 -9.72 -19.70 -0.28
N THR A 464 -10.62 -20.08 -1.17
CA THR A 464 -11.37 -21.36 -1.11
C THR A 464 -11.13 -22.25 -2.32
N GLY A 465 -10.53 -21.73 -3.38
CA GLY A 465 -10.40 -22.44 -4.67
C GLY A 465 -11.72 -22.60 -5.42
N THR A 466 -12.78 -21.89 -5.04
CA THR A 466 -14.11 -22.02 -5.64
C THR A 466 -14.31 -21.06 -6.82
N LEU A 467 -14.97 -21.54 -7.87
CA LEU A 467 -15.34 -20.73 -9.03
C LEU A 467 -16.72 -20.09 -8.80
N LYS A 468 -16.80 -18.77 -8.93
CA LYS A 468 -18.05 -18.01 -8.94
C LYS A 468 -18.31 -17.43 -10.33
N LYS A 469 -19.56 -17.09 -10.63
CA LYS A 469 -19.91 -16.37 -11.87
C LYS A 469 -19.24 -14.99 -11.88
N HIS A 470 -18.93 -14.50 -13.10
CA HIS A 470 -18.46 -13.13 -13.29
C HIS A 470 -19.45 -12.13 -12.72
N ASP A 471 -18.96 -11.17 -11.94
CA ASP A 471 -19.77 -10.12 -11.34
C ASP A 471 -19.18 -8.74 -11.69
N GLN A 472 -20.03 -7.83 -12.16
CA GLN A 472 -19.66 -6.43 -12.43
C GLN A 472 -19.24 -5.68 -11.16
N ALA A 473 -19.74 -6.13 -10.00
CA ALA A 473 -19.40 -5.53 -8.71
C ALA A 473 -17.94 -5.76 -8.30
N ASP A 474 -17.30 -6.81 -8.80
CA ASP A 474 -15.88 -7.09 -8.53
C ASP A 474 -14.94 -6.10 -9.25
N VAL A 475 -15.43 -5.37 -10.25
CA VAL A 475 -14.70 -4.39 -11.07
C VAL A 475 -13.37 -4.94 -11.59
N LEU A 476 -13.36 -6.20 -12.00
CA LEU A 476 -12.16 -6.85 -12.53
C LEU A 476 -11.88 -6.39 -13.97
N THR A 477 -10.60 -6.13 -14.26
CA THR A 477 -10.14 -5.70 -15.59
C THR A 477 -9.24 -6.73 -16.26
N GLN A 478 -8.75 -7.70 -15.50
CA GLN A 478 -7.84 -8.74 -15.97
C GLN A 478 -8.58 -10.04 -16.22
N LEU A 479 -8.04 -10.88 -17.14
CA LEU A 479 -8.63 -12.14 -17.54
C LEU A 479 -7.54 -13.16 -17.90
N CYS A 480 -7.53 -14.28 -17.19
CA CYS A 480 -6.81 -15.48 -17.60
C CYS A 480 -7.52 -16.11 -18.80
N PRO A 481 -6.82 -16.46 -19.89
CA PRO A 481 -7.44 -16.99 -21.11
C PRO A 481 -7.90 -18.45 -21.00
N ILE A 482 -7.82 -19.05 -19.81
CA ILE A 482 -8.10 -20.46 -19.55
C ILE A 482 -9.43 -20.60 -18.80
N GLU A 483 -10.18 -21.64 -19.08
CA GLU A 483 -11.30 -22.08 -18.26
C GLU A 483 -10.80 -22.86 -17.06
N PHE A 484 -11.34 -22.58 -15.89
CA PHE A 484 -11.00 -23.27 -14.68
C PHE A 484 -11.93 -24.47 -14.44
N ASP A 485 -11.34 -25.65 -14.31
CA ASP A 485 -11.99 -26.85 -13.84
C ASP A 485 -11.20 -27.40 -12.64
N PRO A 486 -11.76 -27.40 -11.41
CA PRO A 486 -11.05 -27.87 -10.21
C PRO A 486 -10.65 -29.35 -10.28
N HIS A 487 -11.32 -30.13 -11.12
CA HIS A 487 -11.08 -31.58 -11.30
C HIS A 487 -10.16 -31.93 -12.48
N ALA A 488 -9.76 -30.91 -13.27
CA ALA A 488 -8.86 -31.15 -14.39
C ALA A 488 -7.50 -31.68 -13.91
N THR A 489 -6.98 -32.65 -14.66
CA THR A 489 -5.67 -33.28 -14.42
C THR A 489 -4.63 -32.76 -15.42
N CYS A 490 -3.35 -32.88 -15.06
CA CYS A 490 -2.24 -32.40 -15.90
C CYS A 490 -1.08 -33.42 -15.84
N ARG A 491 -1.32 -34.62 -16.34
CA ARG A 491 -0.36 -35.73 -16.22
C ARG A 491 0.97 -35.48 -16.91
N LEU A 492 0.94 -34.83 -18.06
CA LEU A 492 2.15 -34.49 -18.81
C LEU A 492 2.95 -33.40 -18.06
N TRP A 493 2.24 -32.44 -17.46
CA TRP A 493 2.86 -31.43 -16.61
C TRP A 493 3.51 -32.03 -15.37
N ASP A 494 2.80 -32.93 -14.67
CA ASP A 494 3.33 -33.63 -13.50
C ASP A 494 4.58 -34.45 -13.88
N ALA A 495 4.53 -35.17 -15.01
CA ALA A 495 5.68 -35.94 -15.52
C ALA A 495 6.84 -35.01 -15.94
N THR A 496 6.55 -33.82 -16.47
CA THR A 496 7.54 -32.82 -16.86
C THR A 496 8.26 -32.28 -15.63
N LEU A 497 7.52 -31.97 -14.55
CA LEU A 497 8.11 -31.53 -13.28
C LEU A 497 8.93 -32.65 -12.62
N ASP A 498 8.41 -33.86 -12.61
CA ASP A 498 9.11 -35.04 -12.09
C ASP A 498 10.46 -35.26 -12.80
N LEU A 499 10.46 -35.14 -14.11
CA LEU A 499 11.68 -35.24 -14.92
C LEU A 499 12.70 -34.15 -14.54
N PHE A 500 12.31 -32.87 -14.62
CA PHE A 500 13.26 -31.77 -14.48
C PHE A 500 13.70 -31.50 -13.03
N PHE A 501 12.91 -31.92 -12.05
CA PHE A 501 13.28 -31.87 -10.63
C PHE A 501 13.83 -33.22 -10.11
N ALA A 502 14.20 -34.12 -11.01
CA ALA A 502 14.83 -35.43 -10.68
C ALA A 502 14.02 -36.26 -9.68
N GLY A 503 12.69 -36.24 -9.74
CA GLY A 503 11.81 -36.95 -8.81
C GLY A 503 11.70 -36.35 -7.40
N ASP A 504 12.31 -35.19 -7.10
CA ASP A 504 12.22 -34.54 -5.78
C ASP A 504 10.79 -34.00 -5.53
N GLN A 505 9.97 -34.85 -4.89
CA GLN A 505 8.57 -34.51 -4.59
C GLN A 505 8.43 -33.32 -3.64
N LYS A 506 9.43 -33.07 -2.78
CA LYS A 506 9.41 -31.89 -1.88
C LYS A 506 9.64 -30.62 -2.68
N LEU A 507 10.54 -30.66 -3.66
CA LEU A 507 10.82 -29.53 -4.56
C LEU A 507 9.62 -29.26 -5.48
N ILE A 508 8.97 -30.31 -6.03
CA ILE A 508 7.75 -30.20 -6.84
C ILE A 508 6.63 -29.54 -6.02
N ALA A 509 6.39 -29.98 -4.81
CA ALA A 509 5.38 -29.43 -3.91
C ALA A 509 5.70 -27.97 -3.51
N TYR A 510 6.97 -27.63 -3.30
CA TYR A 510 7.41 -26.26 -3.06
C TYR A 510 7.14 -25.39 -4.29
N TRP A 511 7.53 -25.83 -5.49
CA TRP A 511 7.31 -25.14 -6.75
C TRP A 511 5.81 -24.91 -7.01
N GLN A 512 4.97 -25.90 -6.69
CA GLN A 512 3.51 -25.77 -6.76
C GLN A 512 2.99 -24.64 -5.86
N ARG A 513 3.48 -24.55 -4.62
CA ARG A 513 3.11 -23.48 -3.69
C ARG A 513 3.61 -22.11 -4.16
N VAL A 514 4.80 -22.04 -4.74
CA VAL A 514 5.31 -20.80 -5.38
C VAL A 514 4.41 -20.36 -6.52
N CYS A 515 4.01 -21.26 -7.41
CA CYS A 515 3.08 -20.95 -8.50
C CYS A 515 1.70 -20.57 -7.98
N GLY A 516 1.23 -21.22 -6.93
CA GLY A 516 -0.04 -20.91 -6.26
C GLY A 516 -0.01 -19.55 -5.57
N TYR A 517 1.08 -19.22 -4.88
CA TYR A 517 1.33 -17.89 -4.32
C TYR A 517 1.32 -16.81 -5.39
N ALA A 518 1.90 -17.08 -6.56
CA ALA A 518 1.91 -16.15 -7.67
C ALA A 518 0.51 -15.85 -8.26
N LEU A 519 -0.52 -16.67 -8.02
CA LEU A 519 -1.90 -16.34 -8.39
C LEU A 519 -2.46 -15.19 -7.53
N VAL A 520 -1.99 -15.06 -6.29
CA VAL A 520 -2.48 -14.05 -5.34
C VAL A 520 -1.75 -12.73 -5.54
N GLY A 521 -2.46 -11.62 -5.60
CA GLY A 521 -1.88 -10.29 -5.84
C GLY A 521 -1.37 -9.61 -4.58
N ILE A 522 -0.58 -10.31 -3.77
CA ILE A 522 0.02 -9.76 -2.55
C ILE A 522 1.51 -10.05 -2.51
N ILE A 523 2.27 -9.19 -1.85
CA ILE A 523 3.66 -9.47 -1.49
C ILE A 523 3.70 -9.70 0.03
N ARG A 524 3.80 -10.96 0.42
CA ARG A 524 3.87 -11.39 1.83
C ARG A 524 5.21 -12.03 2.15
N ASP A 525 5.67 -12.93 1.29
CA ASP A 525 6.83 -13.78 1.57
C ASP A 525 8.15 -13.18 1.08
N HIS A 526 8.12 -12.00 0.43
CA HIS A 526 9.29 -11.27 -0.05
C HIS A 526 10.31 -12.14 -0.78
N LEU A 527 9.84 -13.06 -1.63
CA LEU A 527 10.70 -14.02 -2.29
C LEU A 527 10.95 -13.68 -3.77
N MET A 528 12.11 -14.12 -4.25
CA MET A 528 12.44 -14.21 -5.68
C MET A 528 13.04 -15.60 -5.94
N PRO A 529 12.26 -16.55 -6.47
CA PRO A 529 12.79 -17.83 -6.92
C PRO A 529 13.75 -17.61 -8.10
N VAL A 530 14.91 -18.25 -8.06
CA VAL A 530 15.92 -18.25 -9.11
C VAL A 530 16.02 -19.65 -9.67
N ALA A 531 15.35 -19.90 -10.79
CA ALA A 531 15.44 -21.15 -11.53
C ALA A 531 16.83 -21.22 -12.19
N TYR A 532 17.69 -22.05 -11.63
CA TYR A 532 19.09 -22.16 -12.03
C TYR A 532 19.40 -23.54 -12.60
N GLY A 533 20.26 -23.56 -13.62
CA GLY A 533 20.82 -24.77 -14.21
C GLY A 533 21.37 -24.50 -15.60
N GLU A 534 22.24 -25.39 -16.09
CA GLU A 534 22.80 -25.32 -17.42
C GLU A 534 21.72 -25.43 -18.51
N GLY A 535 22.00 -25.13 -19.77
CA GLY A 535 21.03 -25.20 -20.86
C GLY A 535 20.31 -26.57 -20.98
N SER A 536 19.20 -26.63 -21.71
CA SER A 536 18.43 -27.86 -22.01
C SER A 536 17.82 -28.58 -20.77
N ASN A 537 17.42 -27.85 -19.75
CA ASN A 537 16.92 -28.37 -18.48
C ASN A 537 15.45 -27.96 -18.15
N GLY A 538 14.67 -27.64 -19.18
CA GLY A 538 13.24 -27.39 -19.05
C GLY A 538 12.80 -26.06 -18.42
N LYS A 539 13.71 -25.20 -17.92
CA LYS A 539 13.36 -23.89 -17.35
C LYS A 539 12.44 -23.06 -18.25
N SER A 540 12.84 -22.91 -19.53
CA SER A 540 12.07 -22.12 -20.50
C SER A 540 10.70 -22.73 -20.79
N THR A 541 10.62 -24.07 -20.84
CA THR A 541 9.36 -24.80 -21.06
C THR A 541 8.40 -24.60 -19.88
N ILE A 542 8.88 -24.82 -18.64
CA ILE A 542 8.06 -24.67 -17.44
C ILE A 542 7.60 -23.22 -17.27
N LEU A 543 8.50 -22.25 -17.33
CA LEU A 543 8.16 -20.84 -17.14
C LEU A 543 7.35 -20.28 -18.31
N GLY A 544 7.61 -20.70 -19.55
CA GLY A 544 6.81 -20.34 -20.71
C GLY A 544 5.38 -20.85 -20.61
N THR A 545 5.19 -22.10 -20.19
CA THR A 545 3.88 -22.68 -19.91
C THR A 545 3.11 -21.88 -18.85
N LEU A 546 3.74 -21.53 -17.75
CA LEU A 546 3.12 -20.71 -16.69
C LEU A 546 2.72 -19.32 -17.19
N LEU A 547 3.57 -18.66 -18.01
CA LEU A 547 3.24 -17.38 -18.64
C LEU A 547 1.99 -17.49 -19.54
N GLU A 548 1.87 -18.57 -20.33
CA GLU A 548 0.71 -18.80 -21.19
C GLU A 548 -0.56 -19.14 -20.37
N VAL A 549 -0.45 -19.94 -19.31
CA VAL A 549 -1.56 -20.30 -18.42
C VAL A 549 -2.11 -19.06 -17.69
N PHE A 550 -1.25 -18.22 -17.12
CA PHE A 550 -1.68 -16.99 -16.46
C PHE A 550 -2.23 -15.96 -17.48
N GLY A 551 -1.72 -16.00 -18.69
CA GLY A 551 -2.10 -15.11 -19.77
C GLY A 551 -1.50 -13.70 -19.67
N PRO A 552 -1.60 -12.92 -20.76
CA PRO A 552 -0.90 -11.64 -20.90
C PRO A 552 -1.37 -10.55 -19.93
N ASP A 553 -2.58 -10.69 -19.37
CA ASP A 553 -3.04 -9.72 -18.38
C ASP A 553 -2.37 -9.96 -17.02
N TYR A 554 -2.27 -11.22 -16.57
CA TYR A 554 -1.71 -11.56 -15.27
C TYR A 554 -0.21 -11.83 -15.28
N ALA A 555 0.36 -12.25 -16.42
CA ALA A 555 1.77 -12.57 -16.50
C ALA A 555 2.52 -11.79 -17.57
N MET A 556 3.83 -11.66 -17.39
CA MET A 556 4.70 -11.09 -18.42
C MET A 556 6.13 -11.61 -18.28
N LYS A 557 6.84 -11.60 -19.41
CA LYS A 557 8.29 -11.67 -19.42
C LYS A 557 8.85 -10.26 -19.16
N ALA A 558 9.72 -10.15 -18.17
CA ALA A 558 10.38 -8.88 -17.88
C ALA A 558 11.30 -8.46 -19.05
N PRO A 559 11.51 -7.16 -19.27
CA PRO A 559 12.53 -6.68 -20.18
C PRO A 559 13.90 -7.27 -19.85
N SER A 560 14.69 -7.57 -20.88
CA SER A 560 16.06 -8.05 -20.70
C SER A 560 16.85 -7.05 -19.86
N ASN A 561 17.67 -7.55 -18.97
CA ASN A 561 18.50 -6.74 -18.04
C ASN A 561 17.72 -5.88 -17.03
N MET A 562 16.43 -6.13 -16.80
CA MET A 562 15.64 -5.40 -15.79
C MET A 562 16.23 -5.53 -14.39
N LEU A 563 16.72 -6.74 -14.06
CA LEU A 563 17.27 -7.06 -12.74
C LEU A 563 18.80 -6.95 -12.67
N MET A 564 19.46 -6.54 -13.76
CA MET A 564 20.91 -6.43 -13.82
C MET A 564 21.36 -4.99 -13.58
N ALA A 565 22.46 -4.84 -12.82
CA ALA A 565 23.04 -3.53 -12.57
C ALA A 565 23.48 -2.87 -13.91
N LYS A 566 23.03 -1.65 -14.11
CA LYS A 566 23.31 -0.84 -15.30
C LYS A 566 24.21 0.33 -14.95
N ALA A 567 25.00 0.82 -15.93
CA ALA A 567 25.79 2.03 -15.75
C ALA A 567 24.93 3.30 -15.66
N HIS A 568 23.70 3.27 -16.21
CA HIS A 568 22.75 4.36 -16.18
C HIS A 568 21.40 3.84 -15.69
N ASP A 569 20.63 4.70 -15.04
CA ASP A 569 19.31 4.35 -14.52
C ASP A 569 18.38 3.82 -15.63
N SER A 570 17.63 2.76 -15.31
CA SER A 570 16.62 2.22 -16.22
C SER A 570 15.47 3.20 -16.39
N HIS A 571 14.90 3.25 -17.60
CA HIS A 571 13.75 4.11 -17.87
C HIS A 571 12.57 3.70 -17.01
N PRO A 572 11.86 4.64 -16.34
CA PRO A 572 10.72 4.30 -15.44
C PRO A 572 9.56 3.59 -16.13
N THR A 573 9.55 3.55 -17.46
CA THR A 573 8.53 2.85 -18.27
C THR A 573 8.54 1.33 -18.04
N ASP A 574 9.71 0.72 -17.85
CA ASP A 574 9.83 -0.74 -17.61
C ASP A 574 9.04 -1.17 -16.36
N ARG A 575 8.97 -0.29 -15.35
CA ARG A 575 8.23 -0.53 -14.11
C ARG A 575 6.72 -0.39 -14.31
N ALA A 576 6.26 0.43 -15.27
CA ALA A 576 4.84 0.64 -15.54
C ALA A 576 4.14 -0.63 -16.06
N ASP A 577 4.89 -1.50 -16.74
CA ASP A 577 4.34 -2.75 -17.27
C ASP A 577 4.11 -3.81 -16.18
N LEU A 578 4.71 -3.63 -14.99
CA LEU A 578 4.48 -4.50 -13.83
C LEU A 578 3.11 -4.28 -13.18
N PHE A 579 2.43 -3.19 -13.52
CA PHE A 579 1.15 -2.85 -12.92
C PHE A 579 0.14 -3.98 -13.06
N ARG A 580 -0.34 -4.49 -11.94
CA ARG A 580 -1.32 -5.58 -11.80
C ARG A 580 -0.86 -6.95 -12.31
N LYS A 581 0.40 -7.12 -12.66
CA LYS A 581 0.91 -8.47 -12.95
C LYS A 581 0.93 -9.32 -11.69
N ARG A 582 0.72 -10.61 -11.87
CA ARG A 582 0.77 -11.65 -10.83
C ARG A 582 2.05 -12.46 -10.92
N LEU A 583 2.51 -12.72 -12.13
CA LEU A 583 3.74 -13.45 -12.41
C LEU A 583 4.62 -12.63 -13.37
N VAL A 584 5.84 -12.36 -12.96
CA VAL A 584 6.86 -11.69 -13.78
C VAL A 584 8.07 -12.60 -13.89
N VAL A 585 8.44 -12.98 -15.11
CA VAL A 585 9.58 -13.86 -15.36
C VAL A 585 10.71 -13.05 -16.00
N ALA A 586 11.83 -12.92 -15.30
CA ALA A 586 13.06 -12.34 -15.81
C ALA A 586 13.97 -13.46 -16.32
N ILE A 587 14.46 -13.35 -17.57
CA ILE A 587 15.38 -14.33 -18.13
C ILE A 587 16.71 -13.65 -18.37
N GLU A 588 17.78 -14.20 -17.76
CA GLU A 588 19.14 -13.75 -17.92
C GLU A 588 20.01 -14.90 -18.44
N THR A 589 20.68 -14.67 -19.54
CA THR A 589 21.51 -15.69 -20.21
C THR A 589 22.99 -15.33 -20.22
N GLU A 590 23.35 -14.06 -19.91
CA GLU A 590 24.73 -13.60 -19.94
C GLU A 590 25.48 -13.99 -18.66
N SER A 591 26.72 -14.46 -18.84
CA SER A 591 27.61 -14.79 -17.71
C SER A 591 28.24 -13.53 -17.09
N GLY A 592 28.53 -13.57 -15.79
CA GLY A 592 29.27 -12.50 -15.09
C GLY A 592 28.48 -11.21 -14.84
N ARG A 593 27.20 -11.18 -15.14
CA ARG A 593 26.35 -10.02 -14.85
C ARG A 593 26.10 -9.88 -13.35
N ARG A 594 26.11 -8.63 -12.92
CA ARG A 594 25.81 -8.28 -11.53
C ARG A 594 24.33 -8.03 -11.35
N LEU A 595 23.74 -8.60 -10.29
CA LEU A 595 22.37 -8.35 -9.89
C LEU A 595 22.20 -6.91 -9.36
N ASP A 596 21.13 -6.24 -9.76
CA ASP A 596 20.69 -4.98 -9.14
C ASP A 596 19.92 -5.28 -7.86
N GLU A 597 20.65 -5.33 -6.75
CA GLU A 597 20.10 -5.68 -5.44
C GLU A 597 19.05 -4.68 -4.96
N VAL A 598 19.18 -3.42 -5.34
CA VAL A 598 18.22 -2.35 -4.99
C VAL A 598 16.90 -2.60 -5.72
N MET A 599 16.98 -2.86 -7.03
CA MET A 599 15.82 -3.17 -7.85
C MET A 599 15.09 -4.44 -7.36
N VAL A 600 15.83 -5.50 -7.05
CA VAL A 600 15.23 -6.73 -6.50
C VAL A 600 14.53 -6.46 -5.17
N LYS A 601 15.15 -5.69 -4.27
CA LYS A 601 14.55 -5.32 -2.98
C LYS A 601 13.29 -4.48 -3.15
N GLU A 602 13.28 -3.54 -4.08
CA GLU A 602 12.13 -2.71 -4.43
C GLU A 602 10.98 -3.56 -4.97
N LEU A 603 11.24 -4.40 -5.97
CA LEU A 603 10.21 -5.21 -6.64
C LEU A 603 9.63 -6.33 -5.76
N THR A 604 10.36 -6.78 -4.75
CA THR A 604 9.93 -7.86 -3.84
C THR A 604 9.61 -7.35 -2.42
N GLY A 605 9.72 -6.04 -2.18
CA GLY A 605 9.59 -5.45 -0.85
C GLY A 605 8.15 -5.18 -0.40
N GLY A 606 7.22 -5.06 -1.34
CA GLY A 606 5.85 -4.65 -1.04
C GLY A 606 5.65 -3.13 -0.98
N ASP A 607 6.72 -2.34 -1.06
CA ASP A 607 6.66 -0.89 -1.14
C ASP A 607 6.04 -0.43 -2.47
N ARG A 608 5.44 0.77 -2.48
CA ARG A 608 4.84 1.31 -3.70
C ARG A 608 5.91 1.59 -4.75
N ILE A 609 5.65 1.12 -5.96
CA ILE A 609 6.54 1.31 -7.11
C ILE A 609 6.12 2.59 -7.83
N ARG A 610 7.08 3.49 -8.03
CA ARG A 610 6.91 4.70 -8.82
C ARG A 610 7.25 4.45 -10.28
N ALA A 611 6.29 4.69 -11.17
CA ALA A 611 6.42 4.44 -12.60
C ALA A 611 5.78 5.56 -13.42
N ARG A 612 6.09 5.61 -14.71
CA ARG A 612 5.37 6.44 -15.69
C ARG A 612 5.40 5.78 -17.06
N ARG A 613 4.38 5.99 -17.87
CA ARG A 613 4.43 5.72 -19.31
C ARG A 613 5.01 6.92 -20.05
N MET A 614 5.43 6.68 -21.29
CA MET A 614 5.95 7.78 -22.11
C MET A 614 4.88 8.89 -22.26
N ARG A 615 5.30 10.14 -21.97
CA ARG A 615 4.44 11.34 -22.05
C ARG A 615 3.28 11.37 -21.07
N GLU A 616 3.32 10.55 -20.01
CA GLU A 616 2.38 10.58 -18.91
C GLU A 616 3.10 11.03 -17.62
N ASP A 617 2.34 11.51 -16.64
CA ASP A 617 2.86 11.86 -15.32
C ASP A 617 3.28 10.62 -14.52
N PHE A 618 4.11 10.82 -13.50
CA PHE A 618 4.45 9.78 -12.56
C PHE A 618 3.23 9.40 -11.71
N TRP A 619 3.08 8.12 -11.50
CA TRP A 619 2.09 7.52 -10.62
C TRP A 619 2.70 6.38 -9.81
N GLU A 620 2.04 5.97 -8.74
CA GLU A 620 2.52 4.93 -7.85
C GLU A 620 1.48 3.83 -7.72
N PHE A 621 1.94 2.60 -7.61
CA PHE A 621 1.09 1.44 -7.38
C PHE A 621 1.74 0.45 -6.42
N SER A 622 0.91 -0.30 -5.68
CA SER A 622 1.39 -1.42 -4.88
C SER A 622 1.67 -2.60 -5.80
N PRO A 623 2.85 -3.24 -5.69
CA PRO A 623 3.17 -4.42 -6.49
C PRO A 623 2.25 -5.59 -6.12
N THR A 624 1.87 -6.36 -7.14
CA THR A 624 0.99 -7.52 -7.03
C THR A 624 1.62 -8.80 -7.60
N HIS A 625 2.89 -8.74 -7.95
CA HIS A 625 3.55 -9.79 -8.71
C HIS A 625 4.55 -10.59 -7.88
N THR A 626 4.65 -11.87 -8.18
CA THR A 626 5.77 -12.72 -7.81
C THR A 626 6.81 -12.63 -8.93
N LEU A 627 8.02 -12.23 -8.57
CA LEU A 627 9.15 -12.13 -9.49
C LEU A 627 9.93 -13.44 -9.50
N VAL A 628 10.06 -14.06 -10.67
CA VAL A 628 10.85 -15.29 -10.87
C VAL A 628 11.98 -14.99 -11.84
N MET A 629 13.19 -15.39 -11.49
CA MET A 629 14.35 -15.27 -12.37
C MET A 629 14.73 -16.63 -12.94
N ALA A 630 15.00 -16.71 -14.25
CA ALA A 630 15.60 -17.88 -14.89
C ALA A 630 16.99 -17.53 -15.37
N THR A 631 17.98 -18.34 -15.01
CA THR A 631 19.37 -18.09 -15.42
C THR A 631 20.15 -19.39 -15.64
N ASN A 632 21.12 -19.33 -16.56
CA ASN A 632 22.11 -20.38 -16.74
C ASN A 632 23.36 -20.15 -15.86
N HIS A 633 23.63 -18.91 -15.52
CA HIS A 633 24.79 -18.51 -14.72
C HIS A 633 24.31 -17.73 -13.50
N ARG A 634 24.87 -18.06 -12.34
CA ARG A 634 24.56 -17.37 -11.09
C ARG A 634 25.03 -15.91 -11.21
N PRO A 635 24.14 -14.88 -11.10
CA PRO A 635 24.57 -13.48 -11.16
C PRO A 635 25.48 -13.14 -9.99
N THR A 636 26.44 -12.24 -10.18
CA THR A 636 27.28 -11.75 -9.09
C THR A 636 26.48 -10.90 -8.12
N ILE A 637 26.57 -11.19 -6.83
CA ILE A 637 25.95 -10.45 -5.73
C ILE A 637 27.06 -9.90 -4.84
N ARG A 638 27.15 -8.56 -4.74
CA ARG A 638 28.20 -7.93 -3.92
C ARG A 638 27.78 -7.64 -2.49
N GLY A 639 26.45 -7.57 -2.25
CA GLY A 639 25.90 -7.29 -0.93
C GLY A 639 26.00 -8.51 -0.02
N THR A 640 26.69 -8.35 1.11
CA THR A 640 26.70 -9.34 2.21
C THR A 640 25.48 -9.24 3.09
N ASP A 641 24.63 -8.20 2.88
CA ASP A 641 23.52 -7.90 3.74
C ASP A 641 22.44 -9.01 3.69
N HIS A 642 21.86 -9.29 4.84
CA HIS A 642 20.79 -10.29 4.98
C HIS A 642 19.56 -9.95 4.12
N GLY A 643 19.39 -8.68 3.72
CA GLY A 643 18.22 -8.19 3.03
C GLY A 643 18.03 -8.77 1.64
N ILE A 644 19.11 -8.97 0.86
CA ILE A 644 19.02 -9.61 -0.46
C ILE A 644 18.89 -11.14 -0.32
N TRP A 645 19.73 -11.76 0.54
CA TRP A 645 19.79 -13.21 0.66
C TRP A 645 18.51 -13.85 1.21
N ARG A 646 17.77 -13.16 2.08
CA ARG A 646 16.46 -13.64 2.56
C ARG A 646 15.39 -13.70 1.48
N ARG A 647 15.60 -13.05 0.32
CA ARG A 647 14.67 -13.00 -0.80
C ARG A 647 14.95 -14.03 -1.86
N LEU A 648 16.22 -14.35 -2.07
CA LEU A 648 16.64 -15.29 -3.10
C LEU A 648 16.36 -16.73 -2.66
N ARG A 649 15.80 -17.51 -3.57
CA ARG A 649 15.58 -18.96 -3.41
C ARG A 649 16.07 -19.65 -4.66
N LEU A 650 17.23 -20.25 -4.56
CA LEU A 650 17.83 -20.94 -5.69
C LEU A 650 17.12 -22.28 -5.91
N VAL A 651 16.37 -22.39 -7.00
CA VAL A 651 15.63 -23.58 -7.39
C VAL A 651 16.47 -24.36 -8.43
N PRO A 652 17.05 -25.51 -8.06
CA PRO A 652 17.95 -26.24 -8.95
C PRO A 652 17.16 -26.99 -10.04
N PHE A 653 17.54 -26.78 -11.29
CA PHE A 653 17.13 -27.56 -12.47
C PHE A 653 18.33 -28.39 -12.91
N SER A 654 18.52 -29.54 -12.26
CA SER A 654 19.74 -30.35 -12.38
C SER A 654 19.72 -31.31 -13.55
N VAL A 655 18.56 -31.65 -14.08
CA VAL A 655 18.43 -32.64 -15.17
C VAL A 655 18.56 -31.98 -16.53
N LYS A 656 19.54 -32.43 -17.30
CA LYS A 656 19.74 -31.99 -18.68
C LYS A 656 19.13 -33.03 -19.65
N VAL A 657 18.36 -32.55 -20.60
CA VAL A 657 17.72 -33.39 -21.62
C VAL A 657 18.25 -32.95 -22.98
N ASP A 658 19.17 -33.73 -23.54
CA ASP A 658 19.82 -33.44 -24.82
C ASP A 658 19.50 -34.50 -25.88
N GLY A 659 19.69 -34.14 -27.15
CA GLY A 659 19.60 -35.04 -28.31
C GLY A 659 18.17 -35.58 -28.57
N GLU A 660 18.07 -36.83 -28.95
CA GLU A 660 16.79 -37.46 -29.33
C GLU A 660 15.76 -37.55 -28.20
N LYS A 661 16.15 -37.30 -26.94
CA LYS A 661 15.26 -37.27 -25.80
C LYS A 661 14.55 -35.89 -25.62
N ALA A 662 15.00 -34.86 -26.31
CA ALA A 662 14.42 -33.55 -26.24
C ALA A 662 13.15 -33.45 -27.10
N ASP A 663 11.99 -33.40 -26.47
CA ASP A 663 10.70 -33.20 -27.16
C ASP A 663 10.49 -31.72 -27.48
N THR A 664 10.79 -31.34 -28.72
CA THR A 664 10.64 -29.96 -29.21
C THR A 664 9.17 -29.51 -29.23
N ALA A 665 8.20 -30.43 -29.26
CA ALA A 665 6.77 -30.14 -29.23
C ALA A 665 6.18 -30.13 -27.80
N MET A 666 7.02 -30.26 -26.75
CA MET A 666 6.56 -30.32 -25.36
C MET A 666 5.65 -29.14 -24.97
N ALA A 667 6.06 -27.91 -25.32
CA ALA A 667 5.25 -26.71 -25.01
C ALA A 667 3.87 -26.75 -25.68
N GLU A 668 3.79 -27.27 -26.93
CA GLU A 668 2.53 -27.41 -27.64
C GLU A 668 1.63 -28.49 -27.00
N LYS A 669 2.20 -29.63 -26.61
CA LYS A 669 1.48 -30.69 -25.90
C LYS A 669 0.93 -30.23 -24.56
N LEU A 670 1.69 -29.44 -23.80
CA LEU A 670 1.29 -28.87 -22.51
C LEU A 670 0.11 -27.90 -22.63
N ARG A 671 -0.11 -27.26 -23.79
CA ARG A 671 -1.29 -26.38 -24.00
C ARG A 671 -2.62 -27.12 -23.82
N ALA A 672 -2.67 -28.39 -24.17
CA ALA A 672 -3.87 -29.22 -23.99
C ALA A 672 -4.19 -29.46 -22.48
N GLU A 673 -3.21 -29.29 -21.58
CA GLU A 673 -3.36 -29.48 -20.15
C GLU A 673 -3.49 -28.17 -19.36
N PHE A 674 -3.60 -27.01 -20.01
CA PHE A 674 -3.68 -25.71 -19.34
C PHE A 674 -4.77 -25.61 -18.26
N PRO A 675 -6.00 -26.12 -18.44
CA PRO A 675 -6.98 -26.17 -17.35
C PRO A 675 -6.52 -26.98 -16.14
N GLY A 676 -5.83 -28.10 -16.36
CA GLY A 676 -5.25 -28.92 -15.30
C GLY A 676 -4.08 -28.23 -14.59
N ILE A 677 -3.22 -27.53 -15.36
CA ILE A 677 -2.10 -26.75 -14.79
C ILE A 677 -2.61 -25.59 -13.95
N LEU A 678 -3.68 -24.90 -14.39
CA LEU A 678 -4.33 -23.87 -13.59
C LEU A 678 -4.92 -24.44 -12.29
N ALA A 679 -5.61 -25.59 -12.38
CA ALA A 679 -6.13 -26.27 -11.19
C ALA A 679 -5.01 -26.73 -10.25
N TRP A 680 -3.88 -27.22 -10.80
CA TRP A 680 -2.68 -27.57 -10.04
C TRP A 680 -2.12 -26.35 -9.31
N ALA A 681 -2.04 -25.19 -9.96
CA ALA A 681 -1.57 -23.94 -9.32
C ALA A 681 -2.55 -23.46 -8.22
N VAL A 682 -3.87 -23.57 -8.44
CA VAL A 682 -4.88 -23.24 -7.41
C VAL A 682 -4.76 -24.17 -6.19
N ARG A 683 -4.54 -25.48 -6.39
CA ARG A 683 -4.22 -26.39 -5.27
C ARG A 683 -2.95 -25.96 -4.54
N GLY A 684 -1.94 -25.50 -5.27
CA GLY A 684 -0.72 -24.92 -4.70
C GLY A 684 -1.00 -23.66 -3.85
N CYS A 685 -1.94 -22.81 -4.28
CA CYS A 685 -2.37 -21.66 -3.52
C CYS A 685 -3.02 -22.03 -2.19
N LEU A 686 -3.89 -23.04 -2.19
CA LEU A 686 -4.54 -23.54 -0.97
C LEU A 686 -3.49 -24.17 -0.02
N ALA A 687 -2.58 -24.98 -0.56
CA ALA A 687 -1.49 -25.58 0.22
C ALA A 687 -0.54 -24.52 0.80
N TRP A 688 -0.26 -23.42 0.07
CA TRP A 688 0.52 -22.31 0.59
C TRP A 688 -0.18 -21.60 1.75
N GLN A 689 -1.49 -21.42 1.70
CA GLN A 689 -2.25 -20.81 2.79
C GLN A 689 -2.19 -21.61 4.09
N GLU A 690 -2.11 -22.95 3.98
CA GLU A 690 -2.04 -23.86 5.15
C GLU A 690 -0.60 -24.03 5.66
N LEU A 691 0.36 -24.23 4.75
CA LEU A 691 1.71 -24.67 5.09
C LEU A 691 2.77 -23.58 4.91
N GLY A 692 2.41 -22.42 4.39
CA GLY A 692 3.39 -21.46 3.87
C GLY A 692 4.13 -22.02 2.66
N LEU A 693 5.25 -21.43 2.31
CA LEU A 693 6.07 -21.93 1.20
C LEU A 693 6.74 -23.28 1.54
N ASN A 694 7.05 -23.52 2.80
CA ASN A 694 7.67 -24.76 3.31
C ASN A 694 8.87 -25.18 2.44
N GLU A 695 9.93 -24.38 2.48
CA GLU A 695 11.13 -24.51 1.64
C GLU A 695 11.84 -25.84 1.88
N PRO A 696 12.12 -26.66 0.84
CA PRO A 696 12.84 -27.92 0.98
C PRO A 696 14.34 -27.71 1.14
N GLU A 697 15.01 -28.71 1.66
CA GLU A 697 16.46 -28.67 1.91
C GLU A 697 17.26 -28.45 0.61
N SER A 698 16.81 -29.00 -0.53
CA SER A 698 17.44 -28.79 -1.84
C SER A 698 17.51 -27.31 -2.25
N VAL A 699 16.50 -26.49 -1.89
CA VAL A 699 16.48 -25.05 -2.16
C VAL A 699 17.33 -24.28 -1.14
N SER A 700 17.17 -24.58 0.15
CA SER A 700 17.92 -23.89 1.21
C SER A 700 19.43 -24.18 1.13
N ALA A 701 19.82 -25.42 0.84
CA ALA A 701 21.22 -25.81 0.64
C ALA A 701 21.82 -25.12 -0.59
N ALA A 702 21.14 -25.18 -1.75
CA ALA A 702 21.60 -24.50 -2.96
C ALA A 702 21.74 -22.98 -2.78
N THR A 703 20.81 -22.38 -2.03
CA THR A 703 20.87 -20.94 -1.71
C THR A 703 22.03 -20.61 -0.77
N ALA A 704 22.29 -21.46 0.21
CA ALA A 704 23.40 -21.31 1.16
C ALA A 704 24.75 -21.47 0.44
N GLU A 705 24.87 -22.45 -0.45
CA GLU A 705 26.06 -22.67 -1.29
C GLU A 705 26.34 -21.43 -2.15
N TYR A 706 25.32 -20.96 -2.86
CA TYR A 706 25.46 -19.75 -3.68
C TYR A 706 25.88 -18.53 -2.85
N ARG A 707 25.36 -18.36 -1.65
CA ARG A 707 25.77 -17.31 -0.74
C ARG A 707 27.22 -17.44 -0.31
N ALA A 708 27.66 -18.67 -0.02
CA ALA A 708 29.04 -18.94 0.37
C ALA A 708 30.03 -18.64 -0.78
N GLU A 709 29.68 -19.01 -2.02
CA GLU A 709 30.48 -18.68 -3.22
C GLU A 709 30.64 -17.18 -3.44
N GLN A 710 29.61 -16.39 -3.14
CA GLN A 710 29.66 -14.92 -3.32
C GLN A 710 30.36 -14.20 -2.16
N ASP A 711 30.75 -14.93 -1.10
CA ASP A 711 31.37 -14.36 0.08
C ASP A 711 32.90 -14.40 0.03
N VAL A 712 33.47 -13.64 -0.89
CA VAL A 712 34.92 -13.55 -1.11
C VAL A 712 35.70 -13.21 0.18
N ILE A 713 35.15 -12.32 1.02
CA ILE A 713 35.79 -11.96 2.31
C ILE A 713 35.71 -13.13 3.31
N GLY A 714 34.58 -13.85 3.33
CA GLY A 714 34.44 -15.06 4.17
C GLY A 714 35.41 -16.15 3.79
N SER A 715 35.59 -16.41 2.50
CA SER A 715 36.56 -17.37 1.98
C SER A 715 37.99 -16.97 2.37
N PHE A 716 38.35 -15.69 2.19
CA PHE A 716 39.66 -15.18 2.67
C PHE A 716 39.84 -15.41 4.18
N LEU A 717 38.82 -15.10 5.00
CA LEU A 717 38.91 -15.27 6.44
C LEU A 717 39.07 -16.73 6.84
N ALA A 718 38.42 -17.65 6.16
CA ALA A 718 38.52 -19.09 6.40
C ALA A 718 39.90 -19.66 5.99
N GLU A 719 40.40 -19.25 4.85
CA GLU A 719 41.61 -19.82 4.26
C GLU A 719 42.87 -19.16 4.79
N ALA A 720 42.95 -17.85 4.86
CA ALA A 720 44.16 -17.07 5.11
C ALA A 720 44.29 -16.54 6.53
N THR A 721 43.27 -16.77 7.41
CA THR A 721 43.30 -16.19 8.76
C THR A 721 42.99 -17.22 9.84
N VAL A 722 43.43 -16.91 11.08
CA VAL A 722 43.07 -17.61 12.32
C VAL A 722 42.13 -16.69 13.11
N GLN A 723 40.98 -17.21 13.49
CA GLN A 723 40.01 -16.49 14.32
C GLN A 723 40.11 -16.94 15.76
N SER A 724 40.69 -16.10 16.62
CA SER A 724 40.81 -16.36 18.04
C SER A 724 40.79 -15.07 18.84
N GLY A 725 40.16 -15.07 20.00
CA GLY A 725 40.04 -13.85 20.85
C GLY A 725 41.40 -13.21 21.23
N ASN A 726 42.50 -13.98 21.17
CA ASN A 726 43.84 -13.49 21.46
C ASN A 726 44.58 -12.87 20.24
N CYS A 727 44.00 -13.04 19.02
CA CYS A 727 44.59 -12.52 17.81
C CYS A 727 44.23 -11.06 17.57
N ARG A 728 45.15 -10.32 16.95
CA ARG A 728 44.92 -8.97 16.46
C ARG A 728 45.75 -8.69 15.22
N THR A 729 45.18 -8.04 14.24
CA THR A 729 45.90 -7.65 13.00
C THR A 729 45.64 -6.19 12.66
N ARG A 730 46.67 -5.48 12.19
CA ARG A 730 46.50 -4.09 11.70
C ARG A 730 45.53 -4.09 10.53
N CYS A 731 44.56 -3.14 10.52
CA CYS A 731 43.52 -3.06 9.47
C CYS A 731 44.13 -3.00 8.05
N ASN A 732 45.20 -2.23 7.85
CA ASN A 732 45.87 -2.12 6.57
C ASN A 732 46.60 -3.39 6.18
N ALA A 733 47.23 -4.12 7.13
CA ALA A 733 47.91 -5.38 6.87
C ALA A 733 46.93 -6.47 6.49
N LEU A 734 45.79 -6.58 7.21
CA LEU A 734 44.73 -7.55 6.87
C LEU A 734 44.13 -7.25 5.48
N TYR A 735 43.91 -5.98 5.14
CA TYR A 735 43.41 -5.61 3.83
C TYR A 735 44.41 -5.86 2.70
N ALA A 736 45.69 -5.63 2.94
CA ALA A 736 46.75 -5.96 1.98
C ALA A 736 46.83 -7.46 1.69
N ALA A 737 46.77 -8.30 2.76
CA ALA A 737 46.73 -9.75 2.64
C ALA A 737 45.45 -10.22 1.90
N TYR A 738 44.28 -9.59 2.20
CA TYR A 738 43.05 -9.87 1.46
C TYR A 738 43.18 -9.56 -0.03
N ARG A 739 43.77 -8.42 -0.41
CA ARG A 739 43.96 -8.08 -1.79
C ARG A 739 44.86 -9.09 -2.53
N GLU A 740 45.96 -9.45 -1.92
CA GLU A 740 46.90 -10.41 -2.47
C GLU A 740 46.23 -11.79 -2.64
N TRP A 741 45.50 -12.24 -1.64
CA TRP A 741 44.75 -13.50 -1.68
C TRP A 741 43.68 -13.46 -2.79
N ALA A 742 42.87 -12.38 -2.87
CA ALA A 742 41.83 -12.22 -3.89
C ALA A 742 42.43 -12.22 -5.32
N GLU A 743 43.53 -11.49 -5.54
CA GLU A 743 44.21 -11.48 -6.83
C GLU A 743 44.77 -12.88 -7.22
N LYS A 744 45.30 -13.65 -6.27
CA LYS A 744 45.74 -15.05 -6.49
C LYS A 744 44.58 -16.00 -6.76
N ALA A 745 43.44 -15.77 -6.13
CA ALA A 745 42.20 -16.53 -6.31
C ALA A 745 41.44 -16.14 -7.60
N GLY A 746 41.92 -15.13 -8.37
CA GLY A 746 41.21 -14.64 -9.55
C GLY A 746 40.00 -13.78 -9.25
N GLU A 747 39.84 -13.35 -7.99
CA GLU A 747 38.75 -12.54 -7.53
C GLU A 747 39.02 -11.03 -7.60
N HIS A 748 37.99 -10.22 -7.76
CA HIS A 748 38.16 -8.76 -7.72
C HIS A 748 38.07 -8.25 -6.27
N PRO A 749 39.16 -7.71 -5.70
CA PRO A 749 39.14 -7.24 -4.31
C PRO A 749 38.18 -6.06 -4.13
N VAL A 750 37.38 -6.10 -3.07
CA VAL A 750 36.52 -4.97 -2.70
C VAL A 750 37.33 -3.80 -2.18
N THR A 751 36.76 -2.59 -2.18
CA THR A 751 37.45 -1.40 -1.66
C THR A 751 37.71 -1.52 -0.15
N LEU A 752 38.75 -0.83 0.34
CA LEU A 752 39.09 -0.79 1.78
C LEU A 752 37.89 -0.35 2.65
N LYS A 753 37.06 0.57 2.14
CA LYS A 753 35.86 1.03 2.86
C LYS A 753 34.83 -0.10 3.01
N LEU A 754 34.56 -0.82 1.93
CA LEU A 754 33.62 -1.93 1.95
C LEU A 754 34.16 -3.11 2.78
N PHE A 755 35.44 -3.44 2.65
CA PHE A 755 36.10 -4.44 3.48
C PHE A 755 35.96 -4.12 4.98
N GLY A 756 36.23 -2.86 5.36
CA GLY A 756 36.09 -2.42 6.75
C GLY A 756 34.65 -2.48 7.28
N GLN A 757 33.68 -2.19 6.45
CA GLN A 757 32.27 -2.29 6.78
C GLN A 757 31.85 -3.77 6.98
N THR A 758 32.24 -4.65 6.07
CA THR A 758 31.94 -6.09 6.16
C THR A 758 32.60 -6.74 7.39
N MET A 759 33.84 -6.38 7.70
CA MET A 759 34.51 -6.84 8.92
C MET A 759 33.76 -6.44 10.19
N LYS A 760 33.23 -5.20 10.22
CA LYS A 760 32.42 -4.74 11.36
C LYS A 760 31.08 -5.49 11.44
N GLU A 761 30.39 -5.72 10.32
CA GLU A 761 29.13 -6.48 10.23
C GLU A 761 29.33 -7.94 10.70
N ARG A 762 30.51 -8.49 10.52
CA ARG A 762 30.93 -9.84 11.03
C ARG A 762 31.32 -9.85 12.47
N GLY A 763 31.25 -8.72 13.17
CA GLY A 763 31.53 -8.66 14.60
C GLY A 763 33.01 -8.44 14.95
N PHE A 764 33.92 -8.25 13.97
CA PHE A 764 35.33 -7.95 14.29
C PHE A 764 35.44 -6.51 14.81
N GLY A 765 35.69 -6.38 16.11
CA GLY A 765 35.87 -5.10 16.78
C GLY A 765 37.12 -4.38 16.27
N GLN A 766 37.03 -3.04 16.17
CA GLN A 766 38.20 -2.20 15.89
C GLN A 766 38.74 -1.55 17.16
N HIS A 767 40.04 -1.65 17.38
CA HIS A 767 40.74 -0.99 18.47
C HIS A 767 41.76 0.04 17.92
N ARG A 768 41.81 1.23 18.53
CA ARG A 768 42.78 2.28 18.20
C ARG A 768 43.88 2.35 19.28
N SER A 769 45.05 1.79 18.94
CA SER A 769 46.25 1.90 19.75
C SER A 769 47.45 1.87 18.80
N ASN A 770 48.10 2.99 18.61
CA ASN A 770 49.20 3.15 17.64
C ASN A 770 48.84 2.61 16.22
N GLY A 771 47.63 2.97 15.74
CA GLY A 771 47.01 2.49 14.49
C GLY A 771 45.64 1.87 14.73
N LYS A 772 44.95 1.46 13.63
CA LYS A 772 43.70 0.73 13.69
C LYS A 772 43.96 -0.76 13.60
N TRP A 773 43.36 -1.53 14.53
CA TRP A 773 43.51 -2.98 14.61
C TRP A 773 42.15 -3.66 14.58
N TYR A 774 42.06 -4.82 13.93
CA TYR A 774 40.97 -5.75 14.14
C TYR A 774 41.31 -6.71 15.27
N LEU A 775 40.37 -6.93 16.16
CA LEU A 775 40.47 -7.89 17.25
C LEU A 775 39.81 -9.20 16.85
N GLY A 776 40.38 -10.32 17.33
CA GLY A 776 39.80 -11.65 17.06
C GLY A 776 40.23 -12.28 15.74
N VAL A 777 41.13 -11.67 14.97
CA VAL A 777 41.62 -12.19 13.69
C VAL A 777 43.14 -12.01 13.55
N GLY A 778 43.84 -13.09 13.18
CA GLY A 778 45.26 -13.14 12.86
C GLY A 778 45.48 -13.66 11.43
N LEU A 779 46.53 -13.24 10.77
CA LEU A 779 46.95 -13.88 9.52
C LEU A 779 47.61 -15.24 9.83
N LYS A 780 47.33 -16.26 9.01
CA LYS A 780 48.09 -17.52 9.06
C LYS A 780 49.51 -17.21 8.58
N GLU A 781 50.51 -17.80 9.23
CA GLU A 781 51.86 -17.78 8.69
C GLU A 781 51.87 -18.57 7.39
N PRO A 782 52.59 -18.08 6.32
CA PRO A 782 52.76 -18.91 5.13
C PRO A 782 53.38 -20.22 5.50
N GLU A 783 52.76 -21.35 5.09
CA GLU A 783 53.37 -22.66 5.20
C GLU A 783 54.72 -22.56 4.51
N SER A 784 55.78 -22.73 5.27
CA SER A 784 57.17 -22.84 4.72
C SER A 784 57.19 -24.08 3.84
N ASP A 785 57.41 -23.85 2.54
CA ASP A 785 57.57 -24.88 1.51
C ASP A 785 58.62 -25.89 1.99
N PRO A 786 58.29 -27.20 2.16
CA PRO A 786 59.25 -28.15 2.64
C PRO A 786 60.36 -28.50 1.64
N GLN A 787 60.45 -27.84 0.51
CA GLN A 787 61.37 -28.21 -0.60
C GLN A 787 62.73 -27.53 -0.59
N TYR A 788 63.08 -26.67 0.37
CA TYR A 788 64.46 -26.21 0.53
C TYR A 788 65.09 -26.78 1.80
N GLY A 789 65.36 -28.07 1.74
CA GLY A 789 66.31 -28.70 2.65
C GLY A 789 67.70 -28.12 2.46
N VAL A 790 68.23 -27.55 3.52
CA VAL A 790 69.64 -27.11 3.57
C VAL A 790 70.51 -28.33 3.33
N VAL A 791 71.16 -28.33 2.18
CA VAL A 791 72.31 -29.23 2.00
C VAL A 791 73.53 -28.48 2.47
N GLY A 792 74.13 -29.05 3.53
CA GLY A 792 75.53 -28.97 3.90
C GLY A 792 76.03 -27.82 4.64
#